data_41a7f3d35e9f8a6867bf4e906660ff7f
#
_entry.id   41a7f3d35e9f8a6867bf4e906660ff7f
#
_cell.length_a   1.000
_cell.length_b   1.000
_cell.length_c   1.000
_cell.angle_alpha   90.00
_cell.angle_beta   90.00
_cell.angle_gamma   90.00
#
_symmetry.space_group_name_H-M   'P 1'
#
loop_
_entity.id
_entity.type
_entity.pdbx_description
1 polymer ?
#
loop_
_entity_poly.entity_id
_entity_poly.type
_entity_poly.pdbx_seq_one_letter_code
_entity_poly.pdbx_strand_id
1 'polypeptide(L)'
;MRIVESGDSTIVASCEGSGGNVYRQTISLRESAKGMLILVDSRCTCPVHTNCKHIAAVLLKVQETLAYPAAAEDAELLEKLQAVLDNRVVLPQVVMEDVLPVPRLWLASVEFSAFEPRNGKMQRYIQHRAALSFNYLGNYVSGQKNADIVVRQETQSLRIKRHPELEQPYREQLRLLGFKIATRQSKALPESAGELFEMVNDSAWLNFTLNASPALRANGWELQIDEDFGFDLSAVDDWYAKVDEGPERDWFDLELGIIVNGERLSLLPILLNLMRSHTEILNPEKLARRRDDELILVNIPGLPNGHGPLQVALPYGRLKPVLATLGEFYLQESGTTTLRLAKADAIRLNPLEDLPLQWEGGEKIRNFAQRLRNIKDFACVTPEGLNATLRPYQLEGLSWMQSLRQLDVGGILADDMGLGKTLQTLAHILSEKIAGRLDRPCMVVMPTSLIPNWLDEAAHFTPQLKVLALYGATRKKHFQNLQDYDLLLTTYALLPKDIEHLAALPLHVLILDEAQYIKNPNSKAAHAARELNARQRLCLSGTPLENHLGELWSLFHFLLPGWLGDVKSFNRDYRVPIEKRASEVRLQHLNGRIKPFLLRRTKEQVATELPPKTEIIHWVDLNEAQRDVYETMRLAMDKKVRDEITRKGVARSQIIILEALLKLRQVCCDLRLVNDAILPAHGSSSGKLDSLMAMLEELFAEGRRILLFSQFTSMLSLIEAELKKRGVAYALLTGQTRDRRTPVKDFQSGKLQIFLISLKAGGVGLNLTEADTVIHYDPWWNPATENQATDRAYRIGQEKPVFVYKMIARGTVEEKIQHLQKEKSDLAAGVLDGRTTGDWQLANDDIEALFAPLPNKQEKR
;
A
#
# COMPACT_ATOMS: atom_id res chain seq x y z
N MET A 1 44.41 -17.93 53.31
CA MET A 1 43.44 -19.05 53.54
C MET A 1 44.08 -19.96 54.58
N ARG A 2 43.31 -20.41 55.56
CA ARG A 2 43.79 -21.28 56.66
C ARG A 2 42.75 -22.39 56.87
N ILE A 3 43.16 -23.64 56.78
CA ILE A 3 42.35 -24.81 57.15
C ILE A 3 42.40 -24.87 58.72
N VAL A 4 41.23 -24.89 59.33
CA VAL A 4 41.11 -24.82 60.81
C VAL A 4 40.95 -26.21 61.41
N GLU A 5 40.24 -27.09 60.68
CA GLU A 5 39.93 -28.46 61.11
C GLU A 5 39.64 -29.32 59.85
N SER A 6 40.17 -30.54 59.80
CA SER A 6 39.84 -31.50 58.77
C SER A 6 39.55 -32.82 59.48
N GLY A 7 38.31 -33.30 59.44
CA GLY A 7 37.89 -34.64 59.88
C GLY A 7 37.63 -35.51 58.69
N ASP A 8 37.34 -36.82 58.87
CA ASP A 8 37.19 -37.82 57.83
C ASP A 8 36.07 -37.48 56.80
N SER A 9 35.17 -36.56 57.13
CA SER A 9 34.04 -36.17 56.22
C SER A 9 33.77 -34.65 56.19
N THR A 10 34.49 -33.81 56.97
CA THR A 10 34.14 -32.39 57.00
C THR A 10 35.41 -31.55 57.10
N ILE A 11 35.46 -30.51 56.26
CA ILE A 11 36.54 -29.54 56.24
C ILE A 11 35.99 -28.20 56.74
N VAL A 12 36.63 -27.63 57.76
CA VAL A 12 36.35 -26.28 58.23
C VAL A 12 37.57 -25.38 57.93
N ALA A 13 37.34 -24.33 57.15
CA ALA A 13 38.39 -23.44 56.74
C ALA A 13 37.99 -21.98 56.90
N SER A 14 38.99 -21.10 56.88
CA SER A 14 38.73 -19.66 56.78
C SER A 14 39.54 -19.07 55.63
N CYS A 15 38.90 -18.18 54.87
CA CYS A 15 39.60 -17.43 53.84
C CYS A 15 39.24 -15.94 53.89
N GLU A 16 40.23 -15.14 53.57
CA GLU A 16 40.10 -13.67 53.52
C GLU A 16 39.64 -13.27 52.11
N GLY A 17 38.55 -12.48 52.04
CA GLY A 17 38.00 -11.93 50.80
C GLY A 17 38.72 -10.62 50.40
N SER A 18 38.50 -10.16 49.19
CA SER A 18 39.12 -8.96 48.58
C SER A 18 38.85 -7.63 49.31
N GLY A 19 38.14 -7.63 50.42
CA GLY A 19 37.86 -6.44 51.27
C GLY A 19 38.34 -6.59 52.72
N GLY A 20 39.28 -7.54 53.05
CA GLY A 20 39.78 -7.78 54.40
C GLY A 20 38.81 -8.54 55.29
N ASN A 21 37.63 -8.91 54.83
CA ASN A 21 36.68 -9.71 55.59
C ASN A 21 37.06 -11.18 55.60
N VAL A 22 37.09 -11.81 56.75
CA VAL A 22 37.34 -13.25 56.86
C VAL A 22 36.02 -14.03 56.81
N TYR A 23 35.93 -14.95 55.90
CA TYR A 23 34.76 -15.81 55.73
C TYR A 23 35.10 -17.23 56.18
N ARG A 24 34.18 -17.87 56.90
CA ARG A 24 34.33 -19.22 57.38
C ARG A 24 33.57 -20.18 56.49
N GLN A 25 34.20 -21.30 56.07
CA GLN A 25 33.66 -22.33 55.25
C GLN A 25 33.54 -23.62 55.99
N THR A 26 32.40 -24.33 55.78
CA THR A 26 32.23 -25.73 56.24
C THR A 26 31.83 -26.52 55.01
N ILE A 27 32.61 -27.51 54.68
CA ILE A 27 32.48 -28.35 53.49
C ILE A 27 32.40 -29.79 53.92
N SER A 28 31.28 -30.47 53.60
CA SER A 28 31.05 -31.88 53.87
C SER A 28 31.31 -32.70 52.64
N LEU A 29 32.17 -33.70 52.77
CA LEU A 29 32.59 -34.61 51.71
C LEU A 29 32.12 -36.00 52.04
N ARG A 30 31.87 -36.80 51.01
CA ARG A 30 31.52 -38.23 51.14
C ARG A 30 32.35 -39.05 50.14
N GLU A 31 32.89 -40.13 50.58
CA GLU A 31 33.58 -41.05 49.72
C GLU A 31 32.56 -41.91 48.93
N SER A 32 32.72 -42.01 47.62
CA SER A 32 31.91 -42.85 46.77
C SER A 32 32.42 -44.30 46.82
N ALA A 33 31.59 -45.26 46.38
CA ALA A 33 31.97 -46.67 46.24
C ALA A 33 33.18 -46.95 45.33
N LYS A 34 33.65 -45.88 44.59
CA LYS A 34 34.82 -45.92 43.71
C LYS A 34 36.03 -45.18 44.30
N GLY A 35 35.99 -44.77 45.56
CA GLY A 35 37.10 -44.08 46.20
C GLY A 35 37.21 -42.57 45.85
N MET A 36 36.21 -41.99 45.16
CA MET A 36 36.22 -40.58 44.88
C MET A 36 35.46 -39.78 45.93
N LEU A 37 36.02 -38.63 46.34
CA LEU A 37 35.37 -37.69 47.27
C LEU A 37 34.33 -36.86 46.52
N ILE A 38 33.09 -36.93 46.99
CA ILE A 38 31.96 -36.21 46.45
C ILE A 38 31.61 -35.06 47.44
N LEU A 39 31.45 -33.85 46.92
CA LEU A 39 30.91 -32.75 47.72
C LEU A 39 29.43 -32.96 48.02
N VAL A 40 29.06 -33.11 49.27
CA VAL A 40 27.68 -33.35 49.73
C VAL A 40 26.99 -32.04 50.12
N ASP A 41 27.66 -31.19 50.89
CA ASP A 41 27.17 -29.87 51.33
C ASP A 41 28.32 -28.91 51.47
N SER A 42 28.05 -27.62 51.22
CA SER A 42 29.07 -26.57 51.39
C SER A 42 28.41 -25.30 51.81
N ARG A 43 28.91 -24.70 52.91
CA ARG A 43 28.42 -23.45 53.49
C ARG A 43 29.57 -22.48 53.67
N CYS A 44 29.27 -21.21 53.38
CA CYS A 44 30.23 -20.11 53.57
C CYS A 44 29.50 -18.94 54.20
N THR A 45 30.16 -18.20 55.10
CA THR A 45 29.58 -16.99 55.75
C THR A 45 29.58 -15.76 54.86
N CYS A 46 29.99 -15.86 53.58
CA CYS A 46 29.89 -14.76 52.60
C CYS A 46 28.45 -14.56 52.10
N PRO A 47 28.12 -13.41 51.50
CA PRO A 47 26.76 -13.13 51.00
C PRO A 47 26.16 -14.15 49.99
N VAL A 48 26.99 -15.00 49.37
CA VAL A 48 26.53 -16.01 48.39
C VAL A 48 26.17 -17.34 49.04
N HIS A 49 26.66 -17.59 50.27
CA HIS A 49 26.43 -18.72 51.16
C HIS A 49 26.90 -20.08 50.67
N THR A 50 26.47 -20.53 49.47
CA THR A 50 26.80 -21.82 48.87
C THR A 50 27.43 -21.65 47.49
N ASN A 51 28.24 -22.64 47.07
CA ASN A 51 28.90 -22.64 45.74
C ASN A 51 29.63 -21.36 45.34
N CYS A 52 30.19 -20.69 46.35
CA CYS A 52 30.90 -19.41 46.16
C CYS A 52 32.40 -19.62 45.87
N LYS A 53 33.07 -18.56 45.35
CA LYS A 53 34.52 -18.59 45.09
C LYS A 53 35.39 -18.96 46.27
N HIS A 54 34.95 -18.71 47.52
CA HIS A 54 35.68 -19.04 48.74
C HIS A 54 35.64 -20.53 49.03
N ILE A 55 34.53 -21.23 48.73
CA ILE A 55 34.42 -22.70 48.82
C ILE A 55 35.34 -23.33 47.77
N ALA A 56 35.29 -22.84 46.50
CA ALA A 56 36.16 -23.33 45.44
C ALA A 56 37.64 -23.15 45.80
N ALA A 57 38.03 -22.03 46.37
CA ALA A 57 39.39 -21.77 46.81
C ALA A 57 39.85 -22.77 47.91
N VAL A 58 38.96 -23.13 48.85
CA VAL A 58 39.28 -24.13 49.90
C VAL A 58 39.47 -25.51 49.26
N LEU A 59 38.57 -25.92 48.35
CA LEU A 59 38.70 -27.21 47.68
C LEU A 59 40.00 -27.33 46.88
N LEU A 60 40.36 -26.27 46.12
CA LEU A 60 41.61 -26.24 45.38
C LEU A 60 42.86 -26.31 46.29
N LYS A 61 42.82 -25.62 47.43
CA LYS A 61 43.91 -25.64 48.40
C LYS A 61 44.03 -27.01 49.06
N VAL A 62 42.92 -27.68 49.35
CA VAL A 62 42.94 -29.02 49.88
C VAL A 62 43.51 -29.98 48.85
N GLN A 63 43.11 -29.87 47.59
CA GLN A 63 43.65 -30.66 46.48
C GLN A 63 45.18 -30.44 46.33
N GLU A 64 45.63 -29.19 46.40
CA GLU A 64 47.04 -28.84 46.37
C GLU A 64 47.82 -29.46 47.53
N THR A 65 47.24 -29.39 48.75
CA THR A 65 47.85 -29.93 49.97
C THR A 65 47.94 -31.46 49.92
N LEU A 66 46.93 -32.11 49.36
CA LEU A 66 46.90 -33.59 49.14
C LEU A 66 47.86 -34.03 48.00
N ALA A 67 48.11 -33.15 47.05
CA ALA A 67 49.03 -33.42 45.93
C ALA A 67 50.52 -33.25 46.32
N TYR A 68 50.82 -32.45 47.34
CA TYR A 68 52.16 -32.21 47.89
C TYR A 68 52.14 -32.20 49.42
N PRO A 69 52.20 -33.39 50.06
CA PRO A 69 52.31 -33.47 51.54
C PRO A 69 53.70 -32.98 51.92
N ALA A 70 53.72 -31.75 52.50
CA ALA A 70 54.90 -31.30 53.20
C ALA A 70 55.06 -32.14 54.49
N ALA A 71 56.08 -32.95 54.51
CA ALA A 71 56.61 -33.71 55.64
C ALA A 71 55.78 -33.64 56.94
N ALA A 72 55.00 -34.65 57.19
CA ALA A 72 54.48 -34.97 58.51
C ALA A 72 54.37 -36.49 58.64
N GLU A 73 55.04 -36.94 59.57
CA GLU A 73 54.98 -38.05 60.50
C GLU A 73 53.90 -39.14 60.32
N ASP A 74 53.78 -39.70 59.09
CA ASP A 74 53.07 -40.95 58.92
C ASP A 74 53.87 -41.87 57.94
N ALA A 75 54.81 -42.58 58.50
CA ALA A 75 55.67 -43.52 57.80
C ALA A 75 54.86 -44.64 57.10
N GLU A 76 53.70 -44.93 57.63
CA GLU A 76 52.78 -45.96 57.05
C GLU A 76 52.11 -45.53 55.76
N LEU A 77 51.78 -44.21 55.63
CA LEU A 77 51.22 -43.67 54.44
C LEU A 77 52.31 -43.48 53.33
N LEU A 78 53.51 -43.18 53.71
CA LEU A 78 54.66 -43.06 52.83
C LEU A 78 55.02 -44.45 52.26
N GLU A 79 54.97 -45.51 53.07
CA GLU A 79 55.21 -46.89 52.65
C GLU A 79 54.13 -47.43 51.66
N LYS A 80 52.88 -47.07 51.91
CA LYS A 80 51.78 -47.36 50.96
C LYS A 80 51.87 -46.59 49.67
N LEU A 81 52.32 -45.33 49.73
CA LEU A 81 52.54 -44.49 48.57
C LEU A 81 53.80 -44.96 47.80
N GLN A 82 54.83 -45.40 48.51
CA GLN A 82 56.05 -45.96 47.88
C GLN A 82 55.73 -47.26 47.16
N ALA A 83 54.95 -48.11 47.73
CA ALA A 83 54.49 -49.36 47.08
C ALA A 83 53.63 -49.15 45.84
N VAL A 84 52.86 -48.07 45.78
CA VAL A 84 52.10 -47.66 44.57
C VAL A 84 53.02 -47.00 43.52
N LEU A 85 54.08 -46.29 43.97
CA LEU A 85 55.05 -45.70 43.07
C LEU A 85 56.03 -46.68 42.42
N ASP A 86 56.40 -47.73 43.19
CA ASP A 86 57.27 -48.76 42.74
C ASP A 86 56.59 -49.77 41.75
N ASN A 87 55.30 -49.76 41.70
CA ASN A 87 54.51 -50.54 40.75
C ASN A 87 54.18 -49.75 39.46
N ARG A 88 55.05 -48.82 39.07
CA ARG A 88 55.00 -48.22 37.73
C ARG A 88 55.36 -49.30 36.73
N VAL A 89 54.35 -49.88 36.16
CA VAL A 89 54.47 -50.59 34.87
C VAL A 89 55.00 -49.53 33.88
N VAL A 90 56.28 -49.65 33.53
CA VAL A 90 56.82 -48.86 32.40
C VAL A 90 56.19 -49.49 31.16
N LEU A 91 55.04 -48.89 30.77
CA LEU A 91 54.39 -49.29 29.53
C LEU A 91 55.38 -49.03 28.36
N PRO A 92 55.53 -49.96 27.45
CA PRO A 92 56.37 -49.76 26.27
C PRO A 92 55.89 -48.49 25.56
N GLN A 93 56.83 -47.59 25.29
CA GLN A 93 56.54 -46.33 24.60
C GLN A 93 56.68 -46.54 23.09
N VAL A 94 55.55 -46.42 22.38
CA VAL A 94 55.48 -46.39 20.92
C VAL A 94 55.53 -44.93 20.47
N VAL A 95 56.55 -44.55 19.73
CA VAL A 95 56.65 -43.18 19.16
C VAL A 95 56.07 -43.18 17.73
N MET A 96 55.09 -42.31 17.48
CA MET A 96 54.50 -42.12 16.15
C MET A 96 54.96 -40.75 15.61
N GLU A 97 55.80 -40.78 14.56
CA GLU A 97 56.41 -39.56 13.99
C GLU A 97 55.65 -39.02 12.79
N ASP A 98 54.90 -39.88 12.04
CA ASP A 98 54.29 -39.55 10.74
C ASP A 98 52.77 -39.20 10.87
N VAL A 99 52.32 -38.76 12.01
CA VAL A 99 50.90 -38.35 12.22
C VAL A 99 50.70 -36.92 11.77
N LEU A 100 49.96 -36.73 10.69
CA LEU A 100 49.63 -35.38 10.16
C LEU A 100 48.52 -34.73 11.01
N PRO A 101 48.61 -33.44 11.26
CA PRO A 101 47.56 -32.67 11.95
C PRO A 101 46.32 -32.51 11.08
N VAL A 102 45.14 -32.86 11.61
CA VAL A 102 43.86 -32.51 10.99
C VAL A 102 43.29 -31.26 11.69
N PRO A 103 43.13 -30.16 10.95
CA PRO A 103 42.62 -28.94 11.56
C PRO A 103 41.14 -29.10 11.96
N ARG A 104 40.82 -28.72 13.18
CA ARG A 104 39.46 -28.63 13.69
C ARG A 104 39.12 -27.19 14.03
N LEU A 105 37.97 -26.72 13.49
CA LEU A 105 37.44 -25.43 13.81
C LEU A 105 36.09 -25.60 14.55
N TRP A 106 36.03 -25.13 15.77
CA TRP A 106 34.84 -25.21 16.61
C TRP A 106 34.19 -23.83 16.67
N LEU A 107 32.93 -23.72 16.21
CA LEU A 107 32.16 -22.48 16.11
C LEU A 107 31.10 -22.46 17.20
N ALA A 108 31.00 -21.33 17.94
CA ALA A 108 30.03 -21.16 19.00
C ALA A 108 29.57 -19.71 19.15
N SER A 109 28.35 -19.52 19.63
CA SER A 109 27.77 -18.23 20.03
C SER A 109 27.23 -18.27 21.44
N VAL A 110 27.52 -17.23 22.21
CA VAL A 110 27.03 -17.11 23.58
C VAL A 110 26.36 -15.74 23.80
N GLU A 111 25.18 -15.78 24.35
CA GLU A 111 24.47 -14.59 24.79
C GLU A 111 24.99 -14.16 26.18
N PHE A 112 25.36 -12.91 26.33
CA PHE A 112 25.71 -12.31 27.61
C PHE A 112 25.05 -10.95 27.79
N SER A 113 24.80 -10.58 29.05
CA SER A 113 24.23 -9.29 29.38
C SER A 113 25.33 -8.36 29.94
N ALA A 114 25.42 -7.17 29.38
CA ALA A 114 26.31 -6.13 29.87
C ALA A 114 25.52 -4.86 30.21
N PHE A 115 25.99 -4.16 31.25
CA PHE A 115 25.42 -2.90 31.63
C PHE A 115 25.92 -1.79 30.69
N GLU A 116 25.00 -1.06 30.07
CA GLU A 116 25.34 0.07 29.23
C GLU A 116 25.25 1.39 30.01
N PRO A 117 26.41 2.05 30.27
CA PRO A 117 26.42 3.25 31.13
C PRO A 117 25.62 4.44 30.56
N ARG A 118 25.41 4.48 29.21
CA ARG A 118 24.73 5.60 28.54
C ARG A 118 23.21 5.62 28.76
N ASN A 119 22.58 4.48 28.90
CA ASN A 119 21.12 4.37 29.05
C ASN A 119 20.69 3.71 30.38
N GLY A 120 21.66 3.28 31.20
CA GLY A 120 21.41 2.71 32.55
C GLY A 120 20.69 1.35 32.54
N LYS A 121 20.70 0.62 31.40
CA LYS A 121 20.02 -0.66 31.25
C LYS A 121 21.00 -1.79 30.97
N MET A 122 20.60 -3.00 31.36
CA MET A 122 21.28 -4.23 30.95
C MET A 122 20.89 -4.51 29.50
N GLN A 123 21.89 -4.59 28.61
CA GLN A 123 21.70 -4.94 27.21
C GLN A 123 22.27 -6.35 26.95
N ARG A 124 21.56 -7.12 26.11
CA ARG A 124 22.01 -8.44 25.67
C ARG A 124 22.89 -8.31 24.45
N TYR A 125 23.99 -9.01 24.47
CA TYR A 125 24.96 -9.10 23.37
C TYR A 125 25.22 -10.55 23.06
N ILE A 126 25.42 -10.87 21.80
CA ILE A 126 25.85 -12.17 21.34
C ILE A 126 27.32 -12.07 20.96
N GLN A 127 28.12 -13.04 21.38
CA GLN A 127 29.54 -13.12 21.09
C GLN A 127 29.80 -14.40 20.29
N HIS A 128 30.25 -14.23 19.04
CA HIS A 128 30.59 -15.33 18.16
C HIS A 128 32.09 -15.60 18.20
N ARG A 129 32.49 -16.84 18.31
CA ARG A 129 33.87 -17.27 18.39
C ARG A 129 34.11 -18.53 17.56
N ALA A 130 35.32 -18.64 17.03
CA ALA A 130 35.86 -19.86 16.47
C ALA A 130 37.09 -20.28 17.26
N ALA A 131 37.21 -21.56 17.56
CA ALA A 131 38.39 -22.13 18.22
C ALA A 131 39.10 -23.10 17.28
N LEU A 132 40.39 -22.83 16.99
CA LEU A 132 41.21 -23.70 16.19
C LEU A 132 42.00 -24.67 17.07
N SER A 133 41.87 -25.94 16.81
CA SER A 133 42.66 -27.01 17.37
C SER A 133 43.10 -28.00 16.27
N PHE A 134 44.09 -28.85 16.59
CA PHE A 134 44.57 -29.84 15.65
C PHE A 134 44.37 -31.24 16.23
N ASN A 135 43.72 -32.07 15.46
CA ASN A 135 43.47 -33.46 15.83
C ASN A 135 44.64 -34.35 15.40
N TYR A 136 45.24 -35.02 16.37
CA TYR A 136 46.27 -36.05 16.19
C TYR A 136 45.73 -37.38 16.75
N LEU A 137 45.10 -38.20 15.91
CA LEU A 137 44.50 -39.49 16.27
C LEU A 137 43.52 -39.40 17.45
N GLY A 138 42.59 -38.41 17.38
CA GLY A 138 41.56 -38.20 18.42
C GLY A 138 42.03 -37.33 19.60
N ASN A 139 43.27 -36.87 19.60
CA ASN A 139 43.80 -35.94 20.63
C ASN A 139 43.87 -34.53 20.09
N TYR A 140 43.16 -33.59 20.70
CA TYR A 140 43.09 -32.22 20.25
C TYR A 140 44.11 -31.34 20.97
N VAL A 141 44.94 -30.67 20.22
CA VAL A 141 45.99 -29.75 20.74
C VAL A 141 45.90 -28.40 20.12
N SER A 142 46.30 -27.38 20.85
CA SER A 142 46.29 -25.97 20.39
C SER A 142 47.48 -25.19 20.92
N GLY A 143 47.66 -23.96 20.44
CA GLY A 143 48.75 -23.08 20.86
C GLY A 143 50.10 -23.42 20.20
N GLN A 144 51.12 -22.64 20.55
CA GLN A 144 52.44 -22.72 19.91
C GLN A 144 53.46 -23.60 20.68
N LYS A 145 53.08 -24.23 21.78
CA LYS A 145 54.01 -25.07 22.56
C LYS A 145 54.32 -26.34 21.80
N ASN A 146 55.61 -26.56 21.51
CA ASN A 146 56.11 -27.75 20.84
C ASN A 146 56.27 -28.91 21.85
N ALA A 147 55.18 -29.45 22.34
CA ALA A 147 55.18 -30.60 23.26
C ALA A 147 54.49 -31.77 22.60
N ASP A 148 55.18 -32.93 22.56
CA ASP A 148 54.61 -34.19 22.08
C ASP A 148 53.39 -34.58 22.90
N ILE A 149 52.47 -35.25 22.24
CA ILE A 149 51.22 -35.74 22.85
C ILE A 149 51.46 -37.10 23.43
N VAL A 150 51.29 -37.30 24.73
CA VAL A 150 51.46 -38.57 25.39
C VAL A 150 50.10 -39.14 25.81
N VAL A 151 49.70 -40.23 25.17
CA VAL A 151 48.45 -40.94 25.44
C VAL A 151 48.74 -42.23 26.11
N ARG A 152 48.21 -42.46 27.34
CA ARG A 152 48.35 -43.71 28.06
C ARG A 152 47.16 -44.62 27.71
N GLN A 153 47.50 -45.78 27.15
CA GLN A 153 46.57 -46.88 26.93
C GLN A 153 46.80 -47.99 27.99
N GLU A 154 45.90 -48.93 28.08
CA GLU A 154 45.98 -50.00 29.14
C GLU A 154 47.27 -50.84 29.02
N THR A 155 47.81 -51.00 27.83
CA THR A 155 48.96 -51.88 27.57
C THR A 155 50.19 -51.18 27.04
N GLN A 156 50.09 -49.90 26.64
CA GLN A 156 51.21 -49.12 26.02
C GLN A 156 51.04 -47.62 26.20
N SER A 157 52.12 -46.88 26.13
CA SER A 157 52.12 -45.41 26.10
C SER A 157 52.47 -44.94 24.69
N LEU A 158 51.52 -44.22 24.05
CA LEU A 158 51.75 -43.67 22.71
C LEU A 158 52.30 -42.27 22.89
N ARG A 159 53.44 -41.98 22.25
CA ARG A 159 54.02 -40.63 22.11
C ARG A 159 53.87 -40.18 20.68
N ILE A 160 52.92 -39.28 20.41
CA ILE A 160 52.66 -38.70 19.09
C ILE A 160 53.46 -37.43 18.97
N LYS A 161 54.32 -37.38 17.99
CA LYS A 161 55.13 -36.19 17.70
C LYS A 161 54.25 -35.09 17.09
N ARG A 162 54.27 -33.92 17.69
CA ARG A 162 53.56 -32.75 17.15
C ARG A 162 54.39 -32.07 16.09
N HIS A 163 53.74 -31.54 15.02
CA HIS A 163 54.34 -30.86 13.89
C HIS A 163 53.79 -29.44 13.75
N PRO A 164 54.24 -28.45 14.59
CA PRO A 164 53.69 -27.08 14.55
C PRO A 164 53.94 -26.36 13.21
N GLU A 165 54.95 -26.76 12.46
CA GLU A 165 55.28 -26.28 11.12
C GLU A 165 54.21 -26.64 10.09
N LEU A 166 53.57 -27.80 10.24
CA LEU A 166 52.48 -28.25 9.38
C LEU A 166 51.12 -27.64 9.81
N GLU A 167 51.02 -27.11 11.01
CA GLU A 167 49.82 -26.40 11.53
C GLU A 167 49.78 -24.95 11.06
N GLN A 168 50.93 -24.33 10.75
CA GLN A 168 51.03 -22.92 10.40
C GLN A 168 50.23 -22.52 9.14
N PRO A 169 50.27 -23.29 8.03
CA PRO A 169 49.44 -23.02 6.85
C PRO A 169 47.96 -22.91 7.13
N TYR A 170 47.44 -23.72 8.04
CA TYR A 170 46.02 -23.69 8.42
C TYR A 170 45.65 -22.42 9.21
N ARG A 171 46.56 -21.93 10.07
CA ARG A 171 46.37 -20.63 10.77
C ARG A 171 46.37 -19.48 9.78
N GLU A 172 47.25 -19.52 8.76
CA GLU A 172 47.30 -18.52 7.71
C GLU A 172 46.06 -18.55 6.83
N GLN A 173 45.53 -19.74 6.52
CA GLN A 173 44.27 -19.89 5.78
C GLN A 173 43.09 -19.23 6.51
N LEU A 174 42.96 -19.36 7.83
CA LEU A 174 41.95 -18.67 8.60
C LEU A 174 42.11 -17.13 8.54
N ARG A 175 43.34 -16.64 8.60
CA ARG A 175 43.62 -15.18 8.49
C ARG A 175 43.22 -14.65 7.12
N LEU A 176 43.51 -15.38 6.05
CA LEU A 176 43.08 -15.04 4.69
C LEU A 176 41.56 -15.03 4.54
N LEU A 177 40.86 -15.88 5.27
CA LEU A 177 39.39 -15.90 5.34
C LEU A 177 38.80 -14.77 6.21
N GLY A 178 39.63 -13.88 6.80
CA GLY A 178 39.22 -12.71 7.55
C GLY A 178 39.11 -12.92 9.08
N PHE A 179 39.54 -14.08 9.59
CA PHE A 179 39.60 -14.31 11.04
C PHE A 179 40.75 -13.53 11.68
N LYS A 180 40.46 -12.95 12.85
CA LYS A 180 41.43 -12.27 13.69
C LYS A 180 41.54 -12.99 15.04
N ILE A 181 42.69 -12.97 15.66
CA ILE A 181 42.86 -13.52 17.00
C ILE A 181 41.97 -12.73 17.96
N ALA A 182 41.18 -13.45 18.73
CA ALA A 182 40.28 -12.84 19.69
C ALA A 182 41.02 -12.11 20.79
N THR A 183 40.73 -10.84 21.04
CA THR A 183 41.42 -9.98 21.98
C THR A 183 40.99 -10.14 23.43
N ARG A 184 39.87 -10.84 23.67
CA ARG A 184 39.33 -11.09 25.01
C ARG A 184 39.03 -12.56 25.18
N GLN A 185 39.25 -13.09 26.41
CA GLN A 185 38.75 -14.43 26.79
C GLN A 185 37.26 -14.53 26.53
N SER A 186 36.88 -15.54 25.78
CA SER A 186 35.52 -15.81 25.44
C SER A 186 34.85 -16.67 26.51
N LYS A 187 33.71 -16.25 26.99
CA LYS A 187 32.84 -17.13 27.79
C LYS A 187 32.11 -18.18 26.93
N ALA A 188 32.19 -18.06 25.59
CA ALA A 188 31.53 -18.95 24.65
C ALA A 188 32.21 -20.34 24.57
N LEU A 189 33.53 -20.35 24.64
CA LEU A 189 34.30 -21.60 24.47
C LEU A 189 35.31 -21.75 25.62
N PRO A 190 35.52 -22.97 26.12
CA PRO A 190 36.52 -23.25 27.14
C PRO A 190 37.94 -23.03 26.56
N GLU A 191 38.94 -22.69 27.39
CA GLU A 191 40.31 -22.54 26.97
C GLU A 191 40.88 -23.81 26.28
N SER A 192 40.36 -24.97 26.67
CA SER A 192 40.71 -26.27 26.07
C SER A 192 40.17 -26.44 24.63
N ALA A 193 39.23 -25.59 24.17
CA ALA A 193 38.67 -25.70 22.82
C ALA A 193 39.68 -25.36 21.72
N GLY A 194 40.66 -24.51 21.99
CA GLY A 194 41.71 -24.16 21.03
C GLY A 194 42.09 -22.67 21.01
N GLU A 195 42.75 -22.27 19.95
CA GLU A 195 43.14 -20.89 19.70
C GLU A 195 41.89 -20.10 19.27
N LEU A 196 41.58 -19.02 19.98
CA LEU A 196 40.31 -18.27 19.75
C LEU A 196 40.45 -17.22 18.67
N PHE A 197 39.52 -17.24 17.73
CA PHE A 197 39.38 -16.31 16.63
C PHE A 197 38.01 -15.64 16.63
N GLU A 198 37.96 -14.45 16.06
CA GLU A 198 36.73 -13.68 15.84
C GLU A 198 36.72 -13.05 14.45
N MET A 199 35.54 -12.73 13.95
CA MET A 199 35.36 -11.93 12.74
C MET A 199 34.95 -10.52 13.05
N VAL A 200 35.16 -9.60 12.09
CA VAL A 200 34.96 -8.14 12.29
C VAL A 200 33.49 -7.78 12.56
N ASN A 201 32.54 -8.51 11.95
CA ASN A 201 31.11 -8.27 12.03
C ASN A 201 30.29 -9.50 11.58
N ASP A 202 28.99 -9.44 11.77
CA ASP A 202 28.05 -10.51 11.42
C ASP A 202 28.04 -10.83 9.92
N SER A 203 28.23 -9.83 9.05
CA SER A 203 28.32 -10.06 7.61
C SER A 203 29.52 -10.90 7.22
N ALA A 204 30.65 -10.78 7.96
CA ALA A 204 31.82 -11.60 7.73
C ALA A 204 31.60 -13.06 8.18
N TRP A 205 30.91 -13.28 9.31
CA TRP A 205 30.47 -14.60 9.75
C TRP A 205 29.54 -15.25 8.73
N LEU A 206 28.59 -14.48 8.23
CA LEU A 206 27.64 -14.93 7.23
C LEU A 206 28.35 -15.42 5.95
N ASN A 207 29.24 -14.58 5.44
CA ASN A 207 30.02 -14.91 4.23
C ASN A 207 30.90 -16.14 4.44
N PHE A 208 31.52 -16.26 5.61
CA PHE A 208 32.32 -17.44 5.96
C PHE A 208 31.46 -18.72 5.94
N THR A 209 30.32 -18.70 6.60
CA THR A 209 29.47 -19.90 6.73
C THR A 209 28.91 -20.33 5.37
N LEU A 210 28.50 -19.38 4.52
CA LEU A 210 27.92 -19.70 3.21
C LEU A 210 28.96 -20.16 2.17
N ASN A 211 30.14 -19.53 2.15
CA ASN A 211 31.09 -19.69 1.04
C ASN A 211 32.37 -20.47 1.45
N ALA A 212 32.92 -20.22 2.63
CA ALA A 212 34.19 -20.80 3.04
C ALA A 212 34.06 -22.11 3.82
N SER A 213 33.03 -22.23 4.67
CA SER A 213 32.79 -23.43 5.50
C SER A 213 32.63 -24.71 4.68
N PRO A 214 31.83 -24.75 3.57
CA PRO A 214 31.76 -25.94 2.73
C PRO A 214 33.08 -26.31 2.08
N ALA A 215 33.84 -25.29 1.65
CA ALA A 215 35.17 -25.52 1.04
C ALA A 215 36.18 -26.05 2.05
N LEU A 216 36.16 -25.59 3.30
CA LEU A 216 37.00 -26.11 4.36
C LEU A 216 36.70 -27.59 4.65
N ARG A 217 35.41 -27.99 4.75
CA ARG A 217 35.03 -29.38 4.92
C ARG A 217 35.52 -30.27 3.77
N ALA A 218 35.36 -29.81 2.53
CA ALA A 218 35.87 -30.51 1.35
C ALA A 218 37.40 -30.67 1.35
N ASN A 219 38.10 -29.74 1.99
CA ASN A 219 39.56 -29.76 2.14
C ASN A 219 40.04 -30.48 3.42
N GLY A 220 39.20 -31.28 4.06
CA GLY A 220 39.57 -32.13 5.18
C GLY A 220 39.62 -31.46 6.57
N TRP A 221 39.00 -30.27 6.71
CA TRP A 221 38.82 -29.68 8.03
C TRP A 221 37.68 -30.36 8.79
N GLU A 222 37.89 -30.57 10.08
CA GLU A 222 36.81 -30.94 11.01
C GLU A 222 36.10 -29.67 11.49
N LEU A 223 34.84 -29.49 11.07
CA LEU A 223 34.02 -28.36 11.52
C LEU A 223 33.01 -28.84 12.56
N GLN A 224 33.19 -28.38 13.79
CA GLN A 224 32.22 -28.57 14.86
C GLN A 224 31.46 -27.27 15.05
N ILE A 225 30.12 -27.36 14.99
CA ILE A 225 29.23 -26.21 15.15
C ILE A 225 28.34 -26.52 16.35
N ASP A 226 28.31 -25.59 17.32
CA ASP A 226 27.43 -25.68 18.46
C ASP A 226 25.98 -25.39 18.03
N GLU A 227 25.01 -26.03 18.70
CA GLU A 227 23.57 -25.85 18.44
C GLU A 227 23.13 -24.38 18.54
N ASP A 228 23.77 -23.59 19.40
CA ASP A 228 23.49 -22.16 19.60
C ASP A 228 24.29 -21.24 18.65
N PHE A 229 25.05 -21.78 17.71
CA PHE A 229 25.82 -20.95 16.80
C PHE A 229 24.94 -20.18 15.84
N GLY A 230 24.88 -18.83 16.01
CA GLY A 230 23.99 -17.94 15.32
C GLY A 230 24.14 -17.84 13.79
N PHE A 231 25.10 -18.55 13.19
CA PHE A 231 25.36 -18.59 11.75
C PHE A 231 25.47 -20.03 11.22
N ASP A 232 24.84 -21.00 11.90
CA ASP A 232 24.68 -22.33 11.32
C ASP A 232 23.54 -22.30 10.29
N LEU A 233 23.93 -22.02 9.04
CA LEU A 233 23.01 -21.70 7.97
C LEU A 233 22.79 -22.90 7.06
N SER A 234 21.54 -23.21 6.82
CA SER A 234 21.16 -24.11 5.73
C SER A 234 21.03 -23.37 4.42
N ALA A 235 21.59 -23.91 3.36
CA ALA A 235 21.46 -23.37 2.02
C ALA A 235 20.03 -23.46 1.53
N VAL A 236 19.55 -22.44 0.84
CA VAL A 236 18.29 -22.47 0.11
C VAL A 236 18.56 -23.13 -1.24
N ASP A 237 17.99 -24.31 -1.46
CA ASP A 237 18.18 -25.07 -2.70
C ASP A 237 17.46 -24.37 -3.85
N ASP A 238 16.20 -23.97 -3.63
CA ASP A 238 15.39 -23.28 -4.63
C ASP A 238 14.20 -22.54 -4.00
N TRP A 239 13.48 -21.76 -4.82
CA TRP A 239 12.27 -21.05 -4.45
C TRP A 239 11.10 -21.55 -5.29
N TYR A 240 9.91 -21.67 -4.70
CA TYR A 240 8.72 -22.13 -5.39
C TYR A 240 7.52 -21.19 -5.19
N ALA A 241 6.62 -21.22 -6.17
CA ALA A 241 5.31 -20.60 -6.10
C ALA A 241 4.26 -21.59 -6.55
N LYS A 242 3.29 -21.88 -5.70
CA LYS A 242 2.17 -22.75 -6.01
C LYS A 242 0.88 -21.94 -6.03
N VAL A 243 0.13 -22.07 -7.13
CA VAL A 243 -1.15 -21.39 -7.31
C VAL A 243 -2.24 -22.45 -7.50
N ASP A 244 -3.21 -22.47 -6.61
CA ASP A 244 -4.37 -23.35 -6.68
C ASP A 244 -5.61 -22.57 -7.16
N GLU A 245 -6.08 -22.90 -8.35
CA GLU A 245 -7.23 -22.28 -9.03
C GLU A 245 -8.46 -23.17 -8.85
N GLY A 246 -9.49 -22.70 -8.14
CA GLY A 246 -10.79 -23.38 -8.11
C GLY A 246 -11.53 -23.18 -9.45
N PRO A 247 -12.26 -24.21 -9.98
CA PRO A 247 -12.85 -24.18 -11.33
C PRO A 247 -13.94 -23.12 -11.56
N GLU A 248 -14.51 -22.51 -10.52
CA GLU A 248 -15.56 -21.47 -10.62
C GLU A 248 -15.37 -20.33 -9.59
N ARG A 249 -14.13 -20.05 -9.17
CA ARG A 249 -13.89 -19.12 -8.08
C ARG A 249 -13.30 -17.80 -8.60
N ASP A 250 -13.80 -16.68 -8.11
CA ASP A 250 -13.21 -15.36 -8.32
C ASP A 250 -11.95 -15.13 -7.48
N TRP A 251 -11.39 -16.19 -6.91
CA TRP A 251 -10.20 -16.18 -6.06
C TRP A 251 -9.32 -17.42 -6.29
N PHE A 252 -8.05 -17.28 -5.93
CA PHE A 252 -7.05 -18.33 -5.98
C PHE A 252 -6.22 -18.34 -4.69
N ASP A 253 -5.66 -19.47 -4.34
CA ASP A 253 -4.75 -19.61 -3.21
C ASP A 253 -3.32 -19.61 -3.73
N LEU A 254 -2.47 -18.70 -3.19
CA LEU A 254 -1.06 -18.55 -3.50
C LEU A 254 -0.23 -19.01 -2.31
N GLU A 255 0.66 -19.96 -2.53
CA GLU A 255 1.71 -20.36 -1.61
C GLU A 255 3.06 -19.97 -2.21
N LEU A 256 3.86 -19.22 -1.45
CA LEU A 256 5.26 -18.93 -1.78
C LEU A 256 6.15 -19.60 -0.76
N GLY A 257 7.22 -20.24 -1.21
CA GLY A 257 8.11 -20.97 -0.33
C GLY A 257 9.53 -21.09 -0.84
N ILE A 258 10.35 -21.66 0.01
CA ILE A 258 11.73 -22.05 -0.26
C ILE A 258 11.89 -23.56 -0.09
N ILE A 259 12.86 -24.14 -0.77
CA ILE A 259 13.26 -25.52 -0.62
C ILE A 259 14.59 -25.53 0.12
N VAL A 260 14.65 -26.24 1.23
CA VAL A 260 15.84 -26.36 2.07
C VAL A 260 16.05 -27.85 2.38
N ASN A 261 17.20 -28.41 2.02
CA ASN A 261 17.53 -29.82 2.15
C ASN A 261 16.47 -30.75 1.50
N GLY A 262 15.87 -30.30 0.37
CA GLY A 262 14.84 -31.02 -0.36
C GLY A 262 13.43 -30.91 0.24
N GLU A 263 13.25 -30.23 1.37
CA GLU A 263 11.94 -30.01 2.00
C GLU A 263 11.37 -28.61 1.66
N ARG A 264 10.06 -28.55 1.46
CA ARG A 264 9.33 -27.32 1.13
C ARG A 264 8.89 -26.60 2.38
N LEU A 265 9.24 -25.33 2.48
CA LEU A 265 8.91 -24.45 3.59
C LEU A 265 8.15 -23.22 3.09
N SER A 266 6.95 -22.99 3.61
CA SER A 266 6.17 -21.81 3.28
C SER A 266 6.85 -20.54 3.81
N LEU A 267 7.02 -19.55 2.93
CA LEU A 267 7.59 -18.24 3.28
C LEU A 267 6.63 -17.36 4.09
N LEU A 268 5.33 -17.61 4.04
CA LEU A 268 4.33 -16.77 4.67
C LEU A 268 4.54 -16.61 6.19
N PRO A 269 4.65 -17.69 7.00
CA PRO A 269 4.94 -17.56 8.42
C PRO A 269 6.30 -16.90 8.70
N ILE A 270 7.29 -17.19 7.85
CA ILE A 270 8.64 -16.65 7.94
C ILE A 270 8.64 -15.13 7.77
N LEU A 271 7.98 -14.65 6.70
CA LEU A 271 7.87 -13.22 6.42
C LEU A 271 7.05 -12.48 7.47
N LEU A 272 5.99 -13.08 8.00
CA LEU A 272 5.22 -12.51 9.12
C LEU A 272 6.08 -12.31 10.36
N ASN A 273 6.92 -13.26 10.69
CA ASN A 273 7.84 -13.16 11.83
C ASN A 273 8.92 -12.09 11.57
N LEU A 274 9.47 -12.06 10.37
CA LEU A 274 10.44 -11.06 9.92
C LEU A 274 9.88 -9.63 10.02
N MET A 275 8.63 -9.42 9.56
CA MET A 275 7.95 -8.12 9.61
C MET A 275 7.66 -7.66 11.04
N ARG A 276 7.43 -8.58 11.97
CA ARG A 276 7.25 -8.26 13.39
C ARG A 276 8.56 -7.87 14.08
N SER A 277 9.66 -8.54 13.71
CA SER A 277 10.98 -8.28 14.30
C SER A 277 11.71 -7.09 13.65
N HIS A 278 11.45 -6.81 12.38
CA HIS A 278 12.12 -5.78 11.59
C HIS A 278 11.09 -4.86 10.90
N THR A 279 10.44 -3.99 11.65
CA THR A 279 9.41 -3.06 11.13
C THR A 279 9.93 -2.13 10.03
N GLU A 280 11.24 -1.97 9.89
CA GLU A 280 11.87 -1.19 8.81
C GLU A 280 11.68 -1.80 7.41
N ILE A 281 11.49 -3.11 7.33
CA ILE A 281 11.28 -3.84 6.06
C ILE A 281 9.92 -3.49 5.43
N LEU A 282 8.97 -3.03 6.24
CA LEU A 282 7.66 -2.55 5.78
C LEU A 282 7.71 -1.19 5.09
N ASN A 283 8.82 -0.46 5.21
CA ASN A 283 8.98 0.83 4.55
C ASN A 283 9.59 0.64 3.16
N PRO A 284 8.83 0.91 2.06
CA PRO A 284 9.30 0.69 0.68
C PRO A 284 10.58 1.47 0.34
N GLU A 285 10.75 2.69 0.90
CA GLU A 285 11.95 3.50 0.66
C GLU A 285 13.20 2.92 1.33
N LYS A 286 13.05 2.43 2.56
CA LYS A 286 14.17 1.77 3.27
C LYS A 286 14.52 0.43 2.64
N LEU A 287 13.49 -0.33 2.22
CA LEU A 287 13.69 -1.60 1.52
C LEU A 287 14.39 -1.40 0.16
N ALA A 288 14.02 -0.36 -0.60
CA ALA A 288 14.64 -0.05 -1.89
C ALA A 288 16.14 0.32 -1.76
N ARG A 289 16.56 0.89 -0.61
CA ARG A 289 17.96 1.28 -0.36
C ARG A 289 18.87 0.10 0.00
N ARG A 290 18.31 -1.06 0.37
CA ARG A 290 19.11 -2.27 0.62
C ARG A 290 19.66 -2.79 -0.69
N ARG A 291 20.88 -3.34 -0.66
CA ARG A 291 21.50 -3.95 -1.85
C ARG A 291 20.87 -5.32 -2.10
N ASP A 292 20.82 -5.73 -3.37
CA ASP A 292 20.18 -7.01 -3.75
C ASP A 292 20.99 -8.24 -3.28
N ASP A 293 22.30 -8.08 -3.13
CA ASP A 293 23.22 -9.09 -2.62
C ASP A 293 23.29 -9.15 -1.08
N GLU A 294 22.69 -8.19 -0.39
CA GLU A 294 22.61 -8.19 1.07
C GLU A 294 21.66 -9.29 1.53
N LEU A 295 22.05 -10.00 2.59
CA LEU A 295 21.32 -11.14 3.13
C LEU A 295 20.64 -10.79 4.45
N ILE A 296 19.45 -11.32 4.65
CA ILE A 296 18.74 -11.28 5.93
C ILE A 296 18.62 -12.67 6.52
N LEU A 297 18.96 -12.80 7.80
CA LEU A 297 18.86 -14.05 8.54
C LEU A 297 17.45 -14.24 9.06
N VAL A 298 16.92 -15.42 8.87
CA VAL A 298 15.58 -15.79 9.33
C VAL A 298 15.62 -17.12 10.08
N ASN A 299 15.08 -17.13 11.30
CA ASN A 299 14.93 -18.32 12.09
C ASN A 299 13.62 -19.02 11.73
N ILE A 300 13.71 -20.29 11.33
CA ILE A 300 12.58 -21.15 11.03
C ILE A 300 12.38 -22.07 12.21
N PRO A 301 11.25 -22.02 12.92
CA PRO A 301 10.97 -22.98 13.99
C PRO A 301 10.86 -24.38 13.37
N GLY A 302 11.77 -25.27 13.72
CA GLY A 302 11.92 -26.68 13.35
C GLY A 302 11.14 -27.25 12.16
N LEU A 303 11.80 -28.13 11.41
CA LEU A 303 11.15 -28.89 10.33
C LEU A 303 10.16 -29.92 10.90
N PRO A 304 9.08 -30.26 10.17
CA PRO A 304 8.11 -31.31 10.60
C PRO A 304 8.75 -32.64 10.95
N ASN A 305 9.95 -32.91 10.41
CA ASN A 305 10.67 -34.20 10.59
C ASN A 305 11.68 -34.23 11.76
N GLY A 306 11.64 -33.26 12.69
CA GLY A 306 12.37 -33.34 13.95
C GLY A 306 13.80 -32.76 13.93
N HIS A 307 14.22 -32.06 12.91
CA HIS A 307 15.41 -31.24 12.95
C HIS A 307 15.13 -29.95 13.75
N GLY A 308 16.07 -29.52 14.60
CA GLY A 308 15.96 -28.35 15.45
C GLY A 308 15.71 -27.04 14.67
N PRO A 309 15.64 -25.87 15.33
CA PRO A 309 15.41 -24.60 14.65
C PRO A 309 16.47 -24.37 13.58
N LEU A 310 16.02 -24.10 12.35
CA LEU A 310 16.87 -23.87 11.19
C LEU A 310 17.07 -22.36 10.99
N GLN A 311 18.29 -21.94 10.67
CA GLN A 311 18.55 -20.56 10.26
C GLN A 311 18.87 -20.52 8.76
N VAL A 312 18.18 -19.62 8.04
CA VAL A 312 18.30 -19.47 6.59
C VAL A 312 18.63 -18.01 6.23
N ALA A 313 19.51 -17.82 5.27
CA ALA A 313 19.87 -16.51 4.74
C ALA A 313 19.09 -16.25 3.45
N LEU A 314 18.28 -15.18 3.43
CA LEU A 314 17.48 -14.79 2.28
C LEU A 314 18.02 -13.51 1.65
N PRO A 315 18.30 -13.47 0.33
CA PRO A 315 18.80 -12.28 -0.35
C PRO A 315 17.69 -11.24 -0.53
N TYR A 316 17.99 -9.97 -0.25
CA TYR A 316 17.04 -8.86 -0.44
C TYR A 316 16.57 -8.74 -1.90
N GLY A 317 17.38 -9.08 -2.88
CA GLY A 317 16.98 -9.06 -4.29
C GLY A 317 15.79 -9.96 -4.60
N ARG A 318 15.65 -11.10 -3.91
CA ARG A 318 14.48 -11.99 -4.03
C ARG A 318 13.33 -11.59 -3.10
N LEU A 319 13.64 -11.02 -1.93
CA LEU A 319 12.62 -10.59 -0.95
C LEU A 319 11.88 -9.32 -1.36
N LYS A 320 12.54 -8.35 -1.98
CA LYS A 320 11.94 -7.08 -2.40
C LYS A 320 10.68 -7.26 -3.25
N PRO A 321 10.69 -8.03 -4.36
CA PRO A 321 9.50 -8.27 -5.16
C PRO A 321 8.40 -9.01 -4.39
N VAL A 322 8.77 -9.98 -3.54
CA VAL A 322 7.84 -10.73 -2.69
C VAL A 322 7.16 -9.80 -1.69
N LEU A 323 7.93 -8.97 -0.99
CA LEU A 323 7.38 -8.02 -0.01
C LEU A 323 6.57 -6.91 -0.67
N ALA A 324 6.99 -6.40 -1.83
CA ALA A 324 6.24 -5.42 -2.59
C ALA A 324 4.90 -5.99 -3.09
N THR A 325 4.87 -7.27 -3.46
CA THR A 325 3.66 -7.95 -3.93
C THR A 325 2.71 -8.30 -2.79
N LEU A 326 3.25 -8.76 -1.68
CA LEU A 326 2.48 -9.41 -0.61
C LEU A 326 2.42 -8.62 0.70
N GLY A 327 3.29 -7.62 0.90
CA GLY A 327 3.46 -6.95 2.19
C GLY A 327 2.19 -6.35 2.81
N GLU A 328 1.18 -6.05 2.00
CA GLU A 328 -0.10 -5.50 2.47
C GLU A 328 -1.12 -6.58 2.86
N PHE A 329 -1.03 -7.78 2.26
CA PHE A 329 -1.90 -8.90 2.60
C PHE A 329 -1.54 -9.52 3.94
N TYR A 330 -0.25 -9.46 4.33
CA TYR A 330 0.25 -10.02 5.57
C TYR A 330 -0.30 -9.38 6.85
N LEU A 331 -0.87 -8.19 6.75
CA LEU A 331 -1.46 -7.51 7.92
C LEU A 331 -2.85 -8.04 8.27
N GLN A 332 -3.45 -8.90 7.45
CA GLN A 332 -4.85 -9.32 7.61
C GLN A 332 -5.05 -10.74 8.15
N GLU A 333 -4.10 -11.67 7.97
CA GLU A 333 -4.27 -13.07 8.39
C GLU A 333 -3.07 -13.58 9.19
N SER A 334 -3.30 -14.07 10.39
CA SER A 334 -2.30 -14.75 11.21
C SER A 334 -2.57 -16.27 11.22
N GLY A 335 -1.59 -17.06 10.76
CA GLY A 335 -1.58 -18.52 10.97
C GLY A 335 -1.85 -19.41 9.75
N THR A 336 -1.95 -18.85 8.53
CA THR A 336 -2.11 -19.64 7.30
C THR A 336 -0.79 -19.76 6.53
N THR A 337 -0.58 -20.89 5.85
CA THR A 337 0.57 -21.14 4.97
C THR A 337 0.32 -20.66 3.54
N THR A 338 -0.94 -20.39 3.19
CA THR A 338 -1.40 -19.95 1.88
C THR A 338 -2.10 -18.60 1.97
N LEU A 339 -1.95 -17.78 0.94
CA LEU A 339 -2.61 -16.49 0.82
C LEU A 339 -3.75 -16.59 -0.18
N ARG A 340 -4.98 -16.28 0.29
CA ARG A 340 -6.14 -16.22 -0.58
C ARG A 340 -6.22 -14.85 -1.25
N LEU A 341 -6.16 -14.84 -2.58
CA LEU A 341 -6.16 -13.65 -3.42
C LEU A 341 -7.37 -13.65 -4.35
N ALA A 342 -7.96 -12.48 -4.58
CA ALA A 342 -8.95 -12.34 -5.63
C ALA A 342 -8.28 -12.47 -7.01
N LYS A 343 -9.00 -12.97 -8.02
CA LYS A 343 -8.53 -13.02 -9.43
C LYS A 343 -7.99 -11.66 -9.88
N ALA A 344 -8.54 -10.62 -9.34
CA ALA A 344 -8.12 -9.24 -9.46
C ALA A 344 -6.67 -8.96 -9.06
N ASP A 345 -6.20 -9.64 -8.05
CA ASP A 345 -4.85 -9.44 -7.53
C ASP A 345 -3.79 -10.19 -8.35
N ALA A 346 -4.21 -10.95 -9.38
CA ALA A 346 -3.30 -11.66 -10.28
C ALA A 346 -2.24 -10.75 -10.93
N ILE A 347 -2.59 -9.48 -11.23
CA ILE A 347 -1.63 -8.50 -11.78
C ILE A 347 -0.41 -8.29 -10.86
N ARG A 348 -0.55 -8.57 -9.56
CA ARG A 348 0.54 -8.46 -8.59
C ARG A 348 1.53 -9.61 -8.66
N LEU A 349 1.18 -10.70 -9.34
CA LEU A 349 2.10 -11.81 -9.57
C LEU A 349 3.18 -11.46 -10.60
N ASN A 350 2.95 -10.43 -11.44
CA ASN A 350 3.90 -10.04 -12.49
C ASN A 350 5.35 -9.81 -11.99
N PRO A 351 5.60 -9.10 -10.84
CA PRO A 351 6.96 -8.95 -10.31
C PRO A 351 7.57 -10.28 -9.82
N LEU A 352 6.75 -11.28 -9.53
CA LEU A 352 7.20 -12.60 -9.12
C LEU A 352 7.56 -13.48 -10.32
N GLU A 353 6.97 -13.22 -11.51
CA GLU A 353 7.31 -13.95 -12.74
C GLU A 353 8.72 -13.65 -13.24
N ASP A 354 9.26 -12.48 -12.91
CA ASP A 354 10.63 -12.10 -13.25
C ASP A 354 11.68 -12.77 -12.32
N LEU A 355 11.22 -13.45 -11.24
CA LEU A 355 12.09 -14.21 -10.34
C LEU A 355 12.26 -15.66 -10.81
N PRO A 356 13.44 -16.27 -10.60
CA PRO A 356 13.64 -17.69 -10.86
C PRO A 356 12.92 -18.53 -9.79
N LEU A 357 11.63 -18.77 -10.00
CA LEU A 357 10.76 -19.57 -9.12
C LEU A 357 10.31 -20.84 -9.85
N GLN A 358 10.22 -21.94 -9.12
CA GLN A 358 9.52 -23.14 -9.60
C GLN A 358 8.01 -22.93 -9.46
N TRP A 359 7.31 -22.69 -10.58
CA TRP A 359 5.86 -22.50 -10.59
C TRP A 359 5.11 -23.84 -10.68
N GLU A 360 4.12 -24.00 -9.80
CA GLU A 360 3.18 -25.11 -9.83
C GLU A 360 1.74 -24.61 -9.98
N GLY A 361 1.08 -24.96 -11.07
CA GLY A 361 -0.28 -24.50 -11.37
C GLY A 361 -0.38 -23.03 -11.76
N GLY A 362 -1.60 -22.48 -11.74
CA GLY A 362 -1.89 -21.08 -11.97
C GLY A 362 -1.66 -20.57 -13.39
N GLU A 363 -1.65 -21.43 -14.42
CA GLU A 363 -1.40 -21.00 -15.81
C GLU A 363 -2.46 -20.02 -16.30
N LYS A 364 -3.74 -20.23 -15.96
CA LYS A 364 -4.82 -19.34 -16.35
C LYS A 364 -4.69 -17.97 -15.68
N ILE A 365 -4.38 -17.95 -14.38
CA ILE A 365 -4.19 -16.71 -13.61
C ILE A 365 -2.97 -15.94 -14.09
N ARG A 366 -1.84 -16.60 -14.34
CA ARG A 366 -0.63 -15.96 -14.90
C ARG A 366 -0.86 -15.41 -16.30
N ASN A 367 -1.48 -16.18 -17.18
CA ASN A 367 -1.87 -15.71 -18.51
C ASN A 367 -2.82 -14.50 -18.44
N PHE A 368 -3.75 -14.49 -17.48
CA PHE A 368 -4.63 -13.36 -17.24
C PHE A 368 -3.83 -12.12 -16.76
N ALA A 369 -2.91 -12.30 -15.81
CA ALA A 369 -2.04 -11.23 -15.31
C ALA A 369 -1.16 -10.64 -16.41
N GLN A 370 -0.57 -11.48 -17.25
CA GLN A 370 0.26 -11.06 -18.40
C GLN A 370 -0.55 -10.29 -19.43
N ARG A 371 -1.76 -10.77 -19.78
CA ARG A 371 -2.66 -10.06 -20.70
C ARG A 371 -3.12 -8.71 -20.13
N LEU A 372 -3.36 -8.61 -18.82
CA LEU A 372 -3.66 -7.34 -18.15
C LEU A 372 -2.48 -6.36 -18.20
N ARG A 373 -1.24 -6.86 -18.10
CA ARG A 373 -0.03 -6.02 -18.24
C ARG A 373 0.05 -5.44 -19.65
N ASN A 374 -0.25 -6.25 -20.65
CA ASN A 374 -0.11 -5.93 -22.08
C ASN A 374 -1.41 -5.39 -22.71
N ILE A 375 -2.35 -4.92 -21.90
CA ILE A 375 -3.67 -4.44 -22.37
C ILE A 375 -3.56 -3.29 -23.39
N LYS A 376 -2.47 -2.54 -23.37
CA LYS A 376 -2.19 -1.43 -24.29
C LYS A 376 -1.63 -1.87 -25.64
N ASP A 377 -1.10 -3.07 -25.72
CA ASP A 377 -0.45 -3.59 -26.94
C ASP A 377 -1.45 -4.18 -27.93
N PHE A 378 -2.73 -4.25 -27.51
CA PHE A 378 -3.80 -4.73 -28.37
C PHE A 378 -4.27 -3.62 -29.33
N ALA A 379 -4.07 -3.80 -30.61
CA ALA A 379 -4.49 -2.86 -31.64
C ALA A 379 -5.74 -3.36 -32.37
N CYS A 380 -6.78 -2.53 -32.40
CA CYS A 380 -7.97 -2.74 -33.23
C CYS A 380 -7.91 -1.87 -34.49
N VAL A 381 -8.64 -2.30 -35.51
CA VAL A 381 -8.95 -1.46 -36.67
C VAL A 381 -10.34 -0.87 -36.51
N THR A 382 -10.59 0.26 -37.18
CA THR A 382 -11.93 0.85 -37.24
C THR A 382 -12.91 -0.16 -37.85
N PRO A 383 -14.06 -0.40 -37.18
CA PRO A 383 -15.03 -1.38 -37.70
C PRO A 383 -15.60 -0.93 -39.04
N GLU A 384 -15.78 -1.88 -39.96
CA GLU A 384 -16.36 -1.63 -41.27
C GLU A 384 -17.81 -1.11 -41.15
N GLY A 385 -18.16 -0.12 -41.94
CA GLY A 385 -19.49 0.49 -41.87
C GLY A 385 -19.72 1.50 -40.76
N LEU A 386 -18.70 1.90 -39.99
CA LEU A 386 -18.75 3.05 -39.10
C LEU A 386 -18.71 4.34 -39.95
N ASN A 387 -19.76 5.17 -39.87
CA ASN A 387 -19.84 6.43 -40.59
C ASN A 387 -19.01 7.56 -39.88
N ALA A 388 -17.79 7.25 -39.50
CA ALA A 388 -16.88 8.20 -38.90
C ALA A 388 -15.43 7.73 -39.01
N THR A 389 -14.49 8.68 -39.07
CA THR A 389 -13.07 8.39 -38.93
C THR A 389 -12.68 8.55 -37.45
N LEU A 390 -12.25 7.48 -36.81
CA LEU A 390 -11.78 7.53 -35.44
C LEU A 390 -10.43 8.25 -35.35
N ARG A 391 -10.30 9.17 -34.43
CA ARG A 391 -9.01 9.79 -34.06
C ARG A 391 -8.08 8.76 -33.42
N PRO A 392 -6.75 8.94 -33.44
CA PRO A 392 -5.81 7.97 -32.86
C PRO A 392 -6.17 7.56 -31.42
N TYR A 393 -6.47 8.53 -30.56
CA TYR A 393 -6.85 8.23 -29.19
C TYR A 393 -8.22 7.51 -29.08
N GLN A 394 -9.18 7.78 -29.99
CA GLN A 394 -10.46 7.07 -30.03
C GLN A 394 -10.27 5.61 -30.45
N LEU A 395 -9.36 5.35 -31.37
CA LEU A 395 -8.97 4.00 -31.77
C LEU A 395 -8.27 3.26 -30.64
N GLU A 396 -7.40 3.95 -29.87
CA GLU A 396 -6.81 3.42 -28.64
C GLU A 396 -7.90 3.07 -27.60
N GLY A 397 -8.92 3.93 -27.43
CA GLY A 397 -10.05 3.65 -26.53
C GLY A 397 -10.88 2.44 -26.98
N LEU A 398 -11.11 2.30 -28.28
CA LEU A 398 -11.76 1.11 -28.85
C LEU A 398 -10.92 -0.15 -28.58
N SER A 399 -9.61 -0.09 -28.84
CA SER A 399 -8.68 -1.19 -28.60
C SER A 399 -8.69 -1.61 -27.13
N TRP A 400 -8.66 -0.65 -26.21
CA TRP A 400 -8.74 -0.90 -24.78
C TRP A 400 -10.08 -1.56 -24.37
N MET A 401 -11.22 -1.10 -24.86
CA MET A 401 -12.51 -1.73 -24.58
C MET A 401 -12.58 -3.16 -25.12
N GLN A 402 -12.02 -3.42 -26.31
CA GLN A 402 -11.94 -4.75 -26.90
C GLN A 402 -10.99 -5.68 -26.11
N SER A 403 -9.89 -5.15 -25.59
CA SER A 403 -8.98 -5.90 -24.71
C SER A 403 -9.66 -6.31 -23.39
N LEU A 404 -10.41 -5.39 -22.75
CA LEU A 404 -11.20 -5.70 -21.55
C LEU A 404 -12.22 -6.79 -21.84
N ARG A 405 -12.89 -6.75 -22.98
CA ARG A 405 -13.83 -7.78 -23.39
C ARG A 405 -13.19 -9.16 -23.53
N GLN A 406 -11.99 -9.24 -24.14
CA GLN A 406 -11.26 -10.51 -24.25
C GLN A 406 -10.87 -11.11 -22.90
N LEU A 407 -10.78 -10.28 -21.87
CA LEU A 407 -10.46 -10.68 -20.49
C LEU A 407 -11.71 -10.93 -19.63
N ASP A 408 -12.91 -10.72 -20.19
CA ASP A 408 -14.21 -10.75 -19.49
C ASP A 408 -14.22 -9.83 -18.27
N VAL A 409 -13.64 -8.64 -18.39
CA VAL A 409 -13.57 -7.63 -17.32
C VAL A 409 -14.22 -6.31 -17.73
N GLY A 410 -14.65 -5.55 -16.74
CA GLY A 410 -15.22 -4.23 -16.92
C GLY A 410 -14.18 -3.10 -16.81
N GLY A 411 -14.59 -1.89 -17.22
CA GLY A 411 -13.73 -0.71 -17.08
C GLY A 411 -14.46 0.62 -17.17
N ILE A 412 -13.73 1.70 -16.83
CA ILE A 412 -14.21 3.09 -16.84
C ILE A 412 -13.52 3.84 -17.97
N LEU A 413 -14.26 4.26 -18.97
CA LEU A 413 -13.80 5.23 -19.96
C LEU A 413 -14.03 6.63 -19.39
N ALA A 414 -12.96 7.21 -18.86
CA ALA A 414 -12.98 8.45 -18.09
C ALA A 414 -12.47 9.68 -18.88
N ASP A 415 -12.52 9.61 -20.20
CA ASP A 415 -12.15 10.70 -21.09
C ASP A 415 -12.92 11.98 -20.76
N ASP A 416 -12.29 13.12 -20.92
CA ASP A 416 -12.95 14.42 -20.77
C ASP A 416 -14.21 14.51 -21.63
N MET A 417 -15.15 15.36 -21.21
CA MET A 417 -16.37 15.58 -21.99
C MET A 417 -16.05 16.15 -23.39
N GLY A 418 -16.75 15.66 -24.41
CA GLY A 418 -16.55 16.09 -25.79
C GLY A 418 -15.45 15.35 -26.54
N LEU A 419 -14.74 14.36 -25.95
CA LEU A 419 -13.76 13.52 -26.63
C LEU A 419 -14.38 12.32 -27.37
N GLY A 420 -15.72 12.23 -27.47
CA GLY A 420 -16.41 11.24 -28.27
C GLY A 420 -16.54 9.86 -27.61
N LYS A 421 -16.81 9.82 -26.30
CA LYS A 421 -17.08 8.56 -25.57
C LYS A 421 -18.22 7.76 -26.20
N THR A 422 -19.31 8.42 -26.61
CA THR A 422 -20.44 7.77 -27.30
C THR A 422 -20.01 7.12 -28.60
N LEU A 423 -19.25 7.82 -29.45
CA LEU A 423 -18.73 7.29 -30.71
C LEU A 423 -17.82 6.07 -30.48
N GLN A 424 -16.89 6.15 -29.52
CA GLN A 424 -16.02 5.01 -29.17
C GLN A 424 -16.83 3.80 -28.70
N THR A 425 -17.88 4.04 -27.93
CA THR A 425 -18.77 3.00 -27.41
C THR A 425 -19.62 2.38 -28.54
N LEU A 426 -20.18 3.19 -29.45
CA LEU A 426 -20.91 2.71 -30.61
C LEU A 426 -19.99 1.91 -31.53
N ALA A 427 -18.76 2.35 -31.76
CA ALA A 427 -17.76 1.61 -32.52
C ALA A 427 -17.42 0.25 -31.85
N HIS A 428 -17.34 0.20 -30.51
CA HIS A 428 -17.16 -1.05 -29.77
C HIS A 428 -18.32 -2.03 -29.99
N ILE A 429 -19.58 -1.59 -29.86
CA ILE A 429 -20.77 -2.42 -30.10
C ILE A 429 -20.82 -2.87 -31.55
N LEU A 430 -20.53 -1.99 -32.50
CA LEU A 430 -20.47 -2.33 -33.91
C LEU A 430 -19.41 -3.39 -34.21
N SER A 431 -18.23 -3.28 -33.61
CA SER A 431 -17.17 -4.29 -33.73
C SER A 431 -17.62 -5.67 -33.28
N GLU A 432 -18.38 -5.73 -32.17
CA GLU A 432 -18.96 -7.01 -31.71
C GLU A 432 -19.99 -7.58 -32.66
N LYS A 433 -20.80 -6.74 -33.30
CA LYS A 433 -21.80 -7.16 -34.28
C LYS A 433 -21.14 -7.70 -35.56
N ILE A 434 -20.17 -6.97 -36.12
CA ILE A 434 -19.46 -7.38 -37.31
C ILE A 434 -18.69 -8.69 -37.14
N ALA A 435 -18.09 -8.85 -35.94
CA ALA A 435 -17.38 -10.06 -35.58
C ALA A 435 -18.32 -11.27 -35.29
N GLY A 436 -19.63 -11.11 -35.40
CA GLY A 436 -20.61 -12.17 -35.14
C GLY A 436 -20.72 -12.57 -33.66
N ARG A 437 -20.23 -11.74 -32.76
CA ARG A 437 -20.22 -12.03 -31.28
C ARG A 437 -21.40 -11.43 -30.55
N LEU A 438 -22.16 -10.53 -31.18
CA LEU A 438 -23.32 -9.87 -30.59
C LEU A 438 -24.57 -10.80 -30.70
N ASP A 439 -24.60 -11.81 -29.84
CA ASP A 439 -25.70 -12.79 -29.73
C ASP A 439 -26.81 -12.38 -28.75
N ARG A 440 -26.64 -11.26 -28.06
CA ARG A 440 -27.51 -10.67 -27.06
C ARG A 440 -27.48 -9.15 -27.14
N PRO A 441 -28.56 -8.44 -26.75
CA PRO A 441 -28.57 -6.99 -26.80
C PRO A 441 -27.50 -6.36 -25.87
N CYS A 442 -26.97 -5.22 -26.30
CA CYS A 442 -26.31 -4.28 -25.40
C CYS A 442 -27.32 -3.36 -24.74
N MET A 443 -27.01 -2.87 -23.54
CA MET A 443 -27.87 -1.89 -22.86
C MET A 443 -27.04 -0.69 -22.37
N VAL A 444 -27.52 0.52 -22.66
CA VAL A 444 -26.99 1.76 -22.09
C VAL A 444 -28.00 2.35 -21.12
N VAL A 445 -27.57 2.59 -19.88
CA VAL A 445 -28.32 3.29 -18.85
C VAL A 445 -27.76 4.70 -18.71
N MET A 446 -28.61 5.69 -18.85
CA MET A 446 -28.20 7.09 -18.94
C MET A 446 -29.21 8.04 -18.29
N PRO A 447 -28.85 9.32 -18.04
CA PRO A 447 -29.83 10.36 -17.74
C PRO A 447 -30.82 10.55 -18.89
N THR A 448 -32.08 10.85 -18.58
CA THR A 448 -33.16 10.98 -19.58
C THR A 448 -32.85 11.97 -20.69
N SER A 449 -32.10 13.01 -20.38
CA SER A 449 -31.73 14.06 -21.35
C SER A 449 -30.72 13.59 -22.41
N LEU A 450 -30.02 12.46 -22.20
CA LEU A 450 -29.07 11.92 -23.16
C LEU A 450 -29.69 10.97 -24.20
N ILE A 451 -30.89 10.47 -23.97
CA ILE A 451 -31.56 9.53 -24.90
C ILE A 451 -31.63 10.07 -26.34
N PRO A 452 -32.10 11.34 -26.58
CA PRO A 452 -32.15 11.86 -27.93
C PRO A 452 -30.76 11.92 -28.61
N ASN A 453 -29.73 12.32 -27.86
CA ASN A 453 -28.36 12.41 -28.39
C ASN A 453 -27.84 11.01 -28.78
N TRP A 454 -28.05 10.00 -27.96
CA TRP A 454 -27.65 8.63 -28.27
C TRP A 454 -28.39 8.07 -29.49
N LEU A 455 -29.68 8.37 -29.65
CA LEU A 455 -30.44 7.97 -30.82
C LEU A 455 -29.93 8.66 -32.08
N ASP A 456 -29.67 9.97 -32.03
CA ASP A 456 -29.19 10.74 -33.16
C ASP A 456 -27.76 10.32 -33.56
N GLU A 457 -26.84 10.09 -32.56
CA GLU A 457 -25.48 9.60 -32.81
C GLU A 457 -25.46 8.15 -33.32
N ALA A 458 -26.29 7.27 -32.77
CA ALA A 458 -26.39 5.89 -33.26
C ALA A 458 -26.91 5.81 -34.72
N ALA A 459 -27.95 6.60 -35.03
CA ALA A 459 -28.49 6.67 -36.39
C ALA A 459 -27.49 7.25 -37.40
N HIS A 460 -26.62 8.18 -36.96
CA HIS A 460 -25.62 8.83 -37.78
C HIS A 460 -24.37 7.94 -37.96
N PHE A 461 -23.79 7.44 -36.88
CA PHE A 461 -22.50 6.73 -36.94
C PHE A 461 -22.61 5.24 -37.20
N THR A 462 -23.70 4.60 -36.72
CA THR A 462 -23.88 3.15 -36.77
C THR A 462 -25.32 2.77 -37.23
N PRO A 463 -25.76 3.19 -38.45
CA PRO A 463 -27.14 2.99 -38.90
C PRO A 463 -27.55 1.52 -39.01
N GLN A 464 -26.59 0.58 -39.05
CA GLN A 464 -26.83 -0.85 -39.06
C GLN A 464 -27.18 -1.46 -37.71
N LEU A 465 -27.04 -0.71 -36.60
CA LEU A 465 -27.49 -1.18 -35.30
C LEU A 465 -28.98 -0.95 -35.12
N LYS A 466 -29.72 -1.97 -34.69
CA LYS A 466 -31.13 -1.85 -34.33
C LYS A 466 -31.24 -1.30 -32.90
N VAL A 467 -31.62 -0.04 -32.80
CA VAL A 467 -31.67 0.67 -31.48
C VAL A 467 -33.10 0.82 -30.99
N LEU A 468 -33.37 0.50 -29.74
CA LEU A 468 -34.66 0.71 -29.07
C LEU A 468 -34.47 1.59 -27.83
N ALA A 469 -35.24 2.67 -27.72
CA ALA A 469 -35.27 3.52 -26.54
C ALA A 469 -36.44 3.15 -25.62
N LEU A 470 -36.14 2.65 -24.44
CA LEU A 470 -37.08 2.25 -23.40
C LEU A 470 -37.34 3.43 -22.46
N TYR A 471 -38.18 4.39 -22.93
CA TYR A 471 -38.58 5.54 -22.13
C TYR A 471 -40.07 5.91 -22.38
N GLY A 472 -40.63 6.73 -21.49
CA GLY A 472 -42.05 7.09 -21.58
C GLY A 472 -43.00 5.97 -21.20
N ALA A 473 -44.31 6.21 -21.38
CA ALA A 473 -45.36 5.29 -20.96
C ALA A 473 -45.47 4.03 -21.86
N THR A 474 -45.08 4.15 -23.13
CA THR A 474 -45.23 3.09 -24.14
C THR A 474 -44.15 2.03 -24.07
N ARG A 475 -43.07 2.23 -23.31
CA ARG A 475 -41.92 1.31 -23.23
C ARG A 475 -42.26 -0.13 -22.87
N LYS A 476 -43.33 -0.32 -22.05
CA LYS A 476 -43.76 -1.66 -21.62
C LYS A 476 -44.23 -2.55 -22.78
N LYS A 477 -44.66 -1.97 -23.89
CA LYS A 477 -45.06 -2.73 -25.08
C LYS A 477 -43.93 -3.49 -25.74
N HIS A 478 -42.70 -3.08 -25.48
CA HIS A 478 -41.51 -3.65 -26.10
C HIS A 478 -40.83 -4.75 -25.26
N PHE A 479 -41.29 -4.99 -24.02
CA PHE A 479 -40.63 -5.95 -23.12
C PHE A 479 -40.62 -7.40 -23.61
N GLN A 480 -41.52 -7.75 -24.52
CA GLN A 480 -41.58 -9.11 -25.10
C GLN A 480 -40.52 -9.32 -26.22
N ASN A 481 -40.02 -8.26 -26.86
CA ASN A 481 -39.20 -8.33 -28.06
C ASN A 481 -37.84 -7.63 -27.89
N LEU A 482 -37.28 -7.58 -26.65
CA LEU A 482 -36.03 -6.88 -26.36
C LEU A 482 -34.83 -7.55 -27.04
N GLN A 483 -34.90 -8.85 -27.30
CA GLN A 483 -33.81 -9.62 -27.94
C GLN A 483 -33.69 -9.35 -29.42
N ASP A 484 -34.71 -8.74 -30.07
CA ASP A 484 -34.68 -8.41 -31.51
C ASP A 484 -33.83 -7.16 -31.83
N TYR A 485 -33.33 -6.48 -30.79
CA TYR A 485 -32.54 -5.25 -30.89
C TYR A 485 -31.10 -5.48 -30.51
N ASP A 486 -30.20 -4.73 -31.16
CA ASP A 486 -28.78 -4.75 -30.87
C ASP A 486 -28.42 -3.87 -29.65
N LEU A 487 -29.12 -2.74 -29.51
CA LEU A 487 -28.86 -1.74 -28.50
C LEU A 487 -30.16 -1.24 -27.84
N LEU A 488 -30.23 -1.36 -26.53
CA LEU A 488 -31.32 -0.88 -25.69
C LEU A 488 -30.88 0.36 -24.92
N LEU A 489 -31.66 1.43 -24.94
CA LEU A 489 -31.38 2.67 -24.22
C LEU A 489 -32.42 2.84 -23.12
N THR A 490 -32.01 3.00 -21.87
CA THR A 490 -32.91 3.25 -20.73
C THR A 490 -32.32 4.29 -19.77
N THR A 491 -33.06 4.65 -18.72
CA THR A 491 -32.64 5.70 -17.79
C THR A 491 -32.49 5.20 -16.37
N TYR A 492 -31.60 5.84 -15.58
CA TYR A 492 -31.43 5.55 -14.16
C TYR A 492 -32.72 5.63 -13.35
N ALA A 493 -33.67 6.52 -13.75
CA ALA A 493 -34.93 6.68 -13.05
C ALA A 493 -35.96 5.56 -13.36
N LEU A 494 -35.83 4.93 -14.54
CA LEU A 494 -36.75 3.85 -14.99
C LEU A 494 -36.17 2.47 -14.61
N LEU A 495 -34.85 2.32 -14.56
CA LEU A 495 -34.21 1.04 -14.28
C LEU A 495 -34.76 0.32 -13.03
N PRO A 496 -34.95 0.97 -11.85
CA PRO A 496 -35.52 0.29 -10.68
C PRO A 496 -37.01 -0.07 -10.83
N LYS A 497 -37.71 0.58 -11.76
CA LYS A 497 -39.15 0.32 -12.01
C LYS A 497 -39.39 -0.85 -12.95
N ASP A 498 -38.41 -1.11 -13.80
CA ASP A 498 -38.50 -2.10 -14.88
C ASP A 498 -37.56 -3.30 -14.62
N ILE A 499 -36.89 -3.35 -13.45
CA ILE A 499 -35.88 -4.35 -13.12
C ILE A 499 -36.39 -5.79 -13.21
N GLU A 500 -37.64 -6.06 -12.80
CA GLU A 500 -38.24 -7.39 -12.87
C GLU A 500 -38.26 -7.98 -14.28
N HIS A 501 -38.37 -7.13 -15.31
CA HIS A 501 -38.32 -7.55 -16.70
C HIS A 501 -36.93 -7.56 -17.30
N LEU A 502 -36.05 -6.66 -16.82
CA LEU A 502 -34.72 -6.47 -17.37
C LEU A 502 -33.66 -7.40 -16.73
N ALA A 503 -33.83 -7.82 -15.48
CA ALA A 503 -32.88 -8.70 -14.78
C ALA A 503 -32.81 -10.10 -15.41
N ALA A 504 -33.93 -10.59 -15.98
CA ALA A 504 -33.97 -11.87 -16.67
C ALA A 504 -33.35 -11.84 -18.09
N LEU A 505 -33.10 -10.63 -18.66
CA LEU A 505 -32.54 -10.46 -19.97
C LEU A 505 -31.01 -10.60 -19.93
N PRO A 506 -30.42 -11.61 -20.57
CA PRO A 506 -28.97 -11.69 -20.68
C PRO A 506 -28.46 -10.61 -21.63
N LEU A 507 -27.51 -9.79 -21.17
CA LEU A 507 -26.93 -8.71 -21.95
C LEU A 507 -25.53 -9.07 -22.46
N HIS A 508 -25.15 -8.57 -23.62
CA HIS A 508 -23.79 -8.66 -24.15
C HIS A 508 -22.89 -7.67 -23.41
N VAL A 509 -23.25 -6.37 -23.47
CA VAL A 509 -22.55 -5.31 -22.73
C VAL A 509 -23.58 -4.44 -22.00
N LEU A 510 -23.34 -4.17 -20.71
CA LEU A 510 -24.08 -3.19 -19.93
C LEU A 510 -23.22 -1.95 -19.74
N ILE A 511 -23.69 -0.82 -20.21
CA ILE A 511 -22.95 0.45 -20.20
C ILE A 511 -23.71 1.45 -19.33
N LEU A 512 -23.02 2.08 -18.41
CA LEU A 512 -23.55 3.18 -17.61
C LEU A 512 -22.94 4.49 -18.11
N ASP A 513 -23.73 5.32 -18.79
CA ASP A 513 -23.30 6.66 -19.19
C ASP A 513 -23.58 7.67 -18.06
N GLU A 514 -22.65 8.61 -17.86
CA GLU A 514 -22.61 9.50 -16.69
C GLU A 514 -22.68 8.66 -15.40
N ALA A 515 -21.76 7.71 -15.26
CA ALA A 515 -21.79 6.69 -14.21
C ALA A 515 -21.77 7.25 -12.77
N GLN A 516 -21.44 8.53 -12.56
CA GLN A 516 -21.59 9.19 -11.26
C GLN A 516 -23.01 9.16 -10.68
N TYR A 517 -24.04 8.81 -11.49
CA TYR A 517 -25.40 8.59 -10.98
C TYR A 517 -25.52 7.40 -10.03
N ILE A 518 -24.55 6.47 -10.06
CA ILE A 518 -24.48 5.33 -9.12
C ILE A 518 -23.40 5.50 -8.04
N LYS A 519 -22.83 6.71 -7.87
CA LYS A 519 -21.79 6.99 -6.84
C LYS A 519 -22.22 6.67 -5.40
N ASN A 520 -23.51 6.74 -5.12
CA ASN A 520 -24.07 6.22 -3.87
C ASN A 520 -24.45 4.74 -4.05
N PRO A 521 -23.69 3.79 -3.45
CA PRO A 521 -23.93 2.36 -3.61
C PRO A 521 -25.29 1.89 -3.09
N ASN A 522 -25.91 2.66 -2.19
CA ASN A 522 -27.21 2.35 -1.59
C ASN A 522 -28.39 2.94 -2.37
N SER A 523 -28.16 3.63 -3.48
CA SER A 523 -29.24 4.17 -4.30
C SER A 523 -29.99 3.05 -5.04
N LYS A 524 -31.31 3.23 -5.24
CA LYS A 524 -32.14 2.27 -5.98
C LYS A 524 -31.60 1.98 -7.39
N ALA A 525 -31.05 3.01 -8.06
CA ALA A 525 -30.44 2.85 -9.38
C ALA A 525 -29.17 2.01 -9.33
N ALA A 526 -28.30 2.19 -8.30
CA ALA A 526 -27.10 1.40 -8.14
C ALA A 526 -27.42 -0.09 -7.84
N HIS A 527 -28.41 -0.36 -7.02
CA HIS A 527 -28.87 -1.73 -6.77
C HIS A 527 -29.40 -2.37 -8.05
N ALA A 528 -30.33 -1.72 -8.75
CA ALA A 528 -30.90 -2.25 -9.99
C ALA A 528 -29.82 -2.46 -11.08
N ALA A 529 -28.85 -1.56 -11.20
CA ALA A 529 -27.76 -1.74 -12.19
C ALA A 529 -26.91 -2.98 -11.89
N ARG A 530 -26.67 -3.32 -10.62
CA ARG A 530 -25.92 -4.53 -10.23
C ARG A 530 -26.68 -5.82 -10.45
N GLU A 531 -28.01 -5.79 -10.39
CA GLU A 531 -28.89 -6.96 -10.62
C GLU A 531 -28.95 -7.40 -12.08
N LEU A 532 -28.58 -6.51 -13.03
CA LEU A 532 -28.58 -6.85 -14.46
C LEU A 532 -27.46 -7.85 -14.78
N ASN A 533 -27.81 -8.87 -15.58
CA ASN A 533 -26.87 -9.89 -16.03
C ASN A 533 -26.23 -9.49 -17.36
N ALA A 534 -24.94 -9.20 -17.37
CA ALA A 534 -24.17 -8.82 -18.56
C ALA A 534 -22.81 -9.52 -18.58
N ARG A 535 -22.33 -9.90 -19.79
CA ARG A 535 -20.99 -10.47 -19.98
C ARG A 535 -19.90 -9.44 -19.69
N GLN A 536 -20.09 -8.21 -20.16
CA GLN A 536 -19.15 -7.10 -19.90
C GLN A 536 -19.91 -5.91 -19.30
N ARG A 537 -19.26 -5.17 -18.43
CA ARG A 537 -19.78 -3.94 -17.82
C ARG A 537 -18.83 -2.79 -18.09
N LEU A 538 -19.35 -1.67 -18.57
CA LEU A 538 -18.57 -0.45 -18.82
C LEU A 538 -19.21 0.75 -18.13
N CYS A 539 -18.38 1.66 -17.65
CA CYS A 539 -18.79 2.98 -17.18
C CYS A 539 -18.19 4.06 -18.09
N LEU A 540 -19.03 5.02 -18.49
CA LEU A 540 -18.60 6.25 -19.16
C LEU A 540 -18.81 7.40 -18.19
N SER A 541 -17.78 8.19 -17.93
CA SER A 541 -17.87 9.36 -17.05
C SER A 541 -16.74 10.33 -17.38
N GLY A 542 -17.04 11.65 -17.46
CA GLY A 542 -15.99 12.68 -17.49
C GLY A 542 -15.39 12.94 -16.11
N THR A 543 -16.06 12.48 -15.04
CA THR A 543 -15.69 12.74 -13.64
C THR A 543 -15.89 11.48 -12.81
N PRO A 544 -14.99 10.49 -12.90
CA PRO A 544 -15.13 9.22 -12.16
C PRO A 544 -14.99 9.40 -10.64
N LEU A 545 -14.43 10.52 -10.20
CA LEU A 545 -14.23 10.87 -8.80
C LEU A 545 -14.55 12.36 -8.61
N GLU A 546 -15.54 12.67 -7.78
CA GLU A 546 -15.99 14.05 -7.53
C GLU A 546 -15.73 14.50 -6.09
N ASN A 547 -16.09 13.69 -5.08
CA ASN A 547 -16.09 14.13 -3.69
C ASN A 547 -15.25 13.26 -2.75
N HIS A 548 -15.25 11.96 -2.90
CA HIS A 548 -14.52 11.04 -2.02
C HIS A 548 -14.32 9.66 -2.66
N LEU A 549 -13.31 8.91 -2.20
CA LEU A 549 -12.94 7.59 -2.72
C LEU A 549 -14.07 6.55 -2.68
N GLY A 550 -15.06 6.71 -1.81
CA GLY A 550 -16.23 5.83 -1.77
C GLY A 550 -17.07 5.87 -3.06
N GLU A 551 -17.01 6.96 -3.85
CA GLU A 551 -17.66 7.04 -5.16
C GLU A 551 -16.95 6.11 -6.16
N LEU A 552 -15.61 6.12 -6.17
CA LEU A 552 -14.80 5.22 -6.98
C LEU A 552 -15.06 3.74 -6.61
N TRP A 553 -15.14 3.43 -5.31
CA TRP A 553 -15.51 2.10 -4.84
C TRP A 553 -16.87 1.65 -5.38
N SER A 554 -17.86 2.53 -5.42
CA SER A 554 -19.20 2.19 -5.95
C SER A 554 -19.16 1.82 -7.43
N LEU A 555 -18.37 2.53 -8.24
CA LEU A 555 -18.18 2.22 -9.66
C LEU A 555 -17.47 0.86 -9.85
N PHE A 556 -16.41 0.61 -9.08
CA PHE A 556 -15.71 -0.67 -9.14
C PHE A 556 -16.55 -1.83 -8.60
N HIS A 557 -17.40 -1.61 -7.62
CA HIS A 557 -18.34 -2.63 -7.13
C HIS A 557 -19.40 -3.01 -8.18
N PHE A 558 -19.74 -2.09 -9.08
CA PHE A 558 -20.56 -2.40 -10.25
C PHE A 558 -19.77 -3.13 -11.34
N LEU A 559 -18.57 -2.66 -11.68
CA LEU A 559 -17.76 -3.19 -12.78
C LEU A 559 -17.16 -4.55 -12.49
N LEU A 560 -16.57 -4.69 -11.32
CA LEU A 560 -15.77 -5.83 -10.88
C LEU A 560 -16.10 -6.10 -9.41
N PRO A 561 -17.21 -6.78 -9.10
CA PRO A 561 -17.59 -7.09 -7.73
C PRO A 561 -16.45 -7.77 -6.96
N GLY A 562 -16.16 -7.31 -5.74
CA GLY A 562 -15.08 -7.86 -4.92
C GLY A 562 -13.68 -7.32 -5.19
N TRP A 563 -13.44 -6.62 -6.32
CA TRP A 563 -12.10 -6.12 -6.72
C TRP A 563 -11.44 -5.22 -5.67
N LEU A 564 -12.19 -4.30 -5.09
CA LEU A 564 -11.72 -3.40 -4.04
C LEU A 564 -12.17 -3.83 -2.64
N GLY A 565 -12.58 -5.09 -2.48
CA GLY A 565 -13.12 -5.61 -1.23
C GLY A 565 -14.53 -5.08 -0.93
N ASP A 566 -15.03 -5.39 0.28
CA ASP A 566 -16.28 -4.81 0.76
C ASP A 566 -16.10 -3.35 1.21
N VAL A 567 -17.20 -2.65 1.47
CA VAL A 567 -17.18 -1.23 1.85
C VAL A 567 -16.42 -0.98 3.17
N LYS A 568 -16.42 -1.95 4.09
CA LYS A 568 -15.74 -1.82 5.39
C LYS A 568 -14.24 -1.96 5.24
N SER A 569 -13.78 -2.98 4.52
CA SER A 569 -12.36 -3.18 4.18
C SER A 569 -11.83 -2.03 3.33
N PHE A 570 -12.56 -1.58 2.31
CA PHE A 570 -12.14 -0.43 1.50
C PHE A 570 -11.98 0.86 2.33
N ASN A 571 -12.91 1.13 3.24
CA ASN A 571 -12.80 2.29 4.14
C ASN A 571 -11.59 2.18 5.08
N ARG A 572 -11.33 0.99 5.64
CA ARG A 572 -10.20 0.74 6.54
C ARG A 572 -8.86 0.82 5.81
N ASP A 573 -8.75 0.22 4.63
CA ASP A 573 -7.47 -0.04 3.96
C ASP A 573 -7.07 1.08 2.99
N TYR A 574 -8.05 1.82 2.43
CA TYR A 574 -7.80 2.88 1.46
C TYR A 574 -8.39 4.23 1.87
N ARG A 575 -9.70 4.31 2.08
CA ARG A 575 -10.37 5.60 2.24
C ARG A 575 -9.85 6.38 3.44
N VAL A 576 -9.88 5.81 4.65
CA VAL A 576 -9.43 6.49 5.86
C VAL A 576 -7.92 6.79 5.84
N PRO A 577 -7.03 5.85 5.44
CA PRO A 577 -5.61 6.15 5.32
C PRO A 577 -5.27 7.24 4.29
N ILE A 578 -5.94 7.24 3.14
CA ILE A 578 -5.67 8.23 2.07
C ILE A 578 -6.31 9.59 2.42
N GLU A 579 -7.63 9.61 2.72
CA GLU A 579 -8.37 10.86 2.92
C GLU A 579 -8.06 11.56 4.26
N LYS A 580 -7.71 10.81 5.34
CA LYS A 580 -7.46 11.40 6.67
C LYS A 580 -6.01 11.40 7.12
N ARG A 581 -5.16 10.57 6.53
CA ARG A 581 -3.76 10.40 6.96
C ARG A 581 -2.77 10.69 5.83
N ALA A 582 -3.25 11.11 4.65
CA ALA A 582 -2.46 11.39 3.46
C ALA A 582 -1.44 10.30 3.11
N SER A 583 -1.84 9.01 3.23
CA SER A 583 -0.95 7.87 3.00
C SER A 583 -0.66 7.68 1.51
N GLU A 584 0.52 8.09 1.09
CA GLU A 584 1.01 7.93 -0.29
C GLU A 584 1.12 6.46 -0.71
N VAL A 585 1.58 5.62 0.19
CA VAL A 585 1.72 4.17 -0.05
C VAL A 585 0.37 3.55 -0.42
N ARG A 586 -0.69 3.89 0.33
CA ARG A 586 -2.04 3.39 0.06
C ARG A 586 -2.63 3.97 -1.22
N LEU A 587 -2.31 5.22 -1.53
CA LEU A 587 -2.70 5.86 -2.78
C LEU A 587 -2.04 5.18 -3.99
N GLN A 588 -0.73 4.96 -3.97
CA GLN A 588 -0.01 4.26 -5.02
C GLN A 588 -0.53 2.84 -5.22
N HIS A 589 -0.82 2.16 -4.12
CA HIS A 589 -1.39 0.82 -4.14
C HIS A 589 -2.79 0.80 -4.80
N LEU A 590 -3.70 1.71 -4.41
CA LEU A 590 -5.01 1.85 -5.03
C LEU A 590 -4.89 2.14 -6.52
N ASN A 591 -4.02 3.08 -6.89
CA ASN A 591 -3.77 3.45 -8.28
C ASN A 591 -3.28 2.27 -9.12
N GLY A 592 -2.36 1.44 -8.59
CA GLY A 592 -1.92 0.21 -9.27
C GLY A 592 -3.07 -0.76 -9.56
N ARG A 593 -4.05 -0.86 -8.65
CA ARG A 593 -5.22 -1.74 -8.82
C ARG A 593 -6.23 -1.21 -9.83
N ILE A 594 -6.43 0.09 -9.91
CA ILE A 594 -7.48 0.70 -10.77
C ILE A 594 -6.97 1.02 -12.18
N LYS A 595 -5.68 1.31 -12.33
CA LYS A 595 -5.07 1.78 -13.58
C LYS A 595 -5.38 0.94 -14.83
N PRO A 596 -5.39 -0.41 -14.81
CA PRO A 596 -5.71 -1.21 -15.99
C PRO A 596 -7.16 -1.05 -16.47
N PHE A 597 -8.07 -0.70 -15.55
CA PHE A 597 -9.53 -0.64 -15.76
C PHE A 597 -10.06 0.79 -15.85
N LEU A 598 -9.17 1.79 -15.86
CA LEU A 598 -9.51 3.19 -15.97
C LEU A 598 -8.68 3.83 -17.08
N LEU A 599 -9.34 4.18 -18.17
CA LEU A 599 -8.73 4.96 -19.26
C LEU A 599 -9.22 6.39 -19.16
N ARG A 600 -8.31 7.32 -18.87
CA ARG A 600 -8.57 8.75 -18.76
C ARG A 600 -7.62 9.54 -19.64
N ARG A 601 -8.17 10.40 -20.48
CA ARG A 601 -7.41 11.35 -21.31
C ARG A 601 -8.06 12.72 -21.21
N THR A 602 -7.22 13.72 -21.08
CA THR A 602 -7.68 15.13 -21.05
C THR A 602 -7.64 15.71 -22.45
N LYS A 603 -8.39 16.79 -22.65
CA LYS A 603 -8.40 17.52 -23.94
C LYS A 603 -7.02 18.05 -24.28
N GLU A 604 -6.29 18.53 -23.29
CA GLU A 604 -4.93 19.06 -23.46
C GLU A 604 -3.95 17.99 -23.99
N GLN A 605 -4.18 16.73 -23.64
CA GLN A 605 -3.33 15.61 -24.06
C GLN A 605 -3.61 15.15 -25.50
N VAL A 606 -4.89 15.16 -25.93
CA VAL A 606 -5.29 14.45 -27.16
C VAL A 606 -5.99 15.31 -28.21
N ALA A 607 -6.42 16.52 -27.88
CA ALA A 607 -7.15 17.42 -28.78
C ALA A 607 -6.41 18.75 -28.95
N THR A 608 -5.17 18.64 -29.42
CA THR A 608 -4.26 19.81 -29.57
C THR A 608 -4.74 20.82 -30.61
N GLU A 609 -5.69 20.45 -31.46
CA GLU A 609 -6.32 21.35 -32.45
C GLU A 609 -7.43 22.22 -31.84
N LEU A 610 -7.87 21.98 -30.59
CA LEU A 610 -8.83 22.84 -29.95
C LEU A 610 -8.24 24.25 -29.75
N PRO A 611 -9.01 25.32 -30.04
CA PRO A 611 -8.56 26.66 -29.77
C PRO A 611 -8.34 26.87 -28.27
N PRO A 612 -7.55 27.89 -27.87
CA PRO A 612 -7.26 28.14 -26.46
C PRO A 612 -8.52 28.42 -25.66
N LYS A 613 -8.54 27.86 -24.41
CA LYS A 613 -9.52 28.20 -23.37
C LYS A 613 -8.87 29.13 -22.36
N THR A 614 -9.45 30.29 -22.14
CA THR A 614 -8.98 31.30 -21.17
C THR A 614 -9.99 31.41 -20.04
N GLU A 615 -9.59 31.14 -18.80
CA GLU A 615 -10.42 31.33 -17.60
C GLU A 615 -10.09 32.68 -16.95
N ILE A 616 -11.11 33.46 -16.69
CA ILE A 616 -11.01 34.83 -16.16
C ILE A 616 -11.89 34.91 -14.91
N ILE A 617 -11.28 35.28 -13.79
CA ILE A 617 -12.04 35.61 -12.58
C ILE A 617 -12.47 37.05 -12.66
N HIS A 618 -13.76 37.27 -12.78
CA HIS A 618 -14.34 38.64 -12.76
C HIS A 618 -14.75 38.99 -11.33
N TRP A 619 -13.91 39.78 -10.69
CA TRP A 619 -14.13 40.23 -9.32
C TRP A 619 -15.19 41.29 -9.23
N VAL A 620 -16.18 41.06 -8.38
CA VAL A 620 -17.28 41.99 -8.14
C VAL A 620 -17.26 42.42 -6.68
N ASP A 621 -17.37 43.75 -6.45
CA ASP A 621 -17.54 44.25 -5.10
C ASP A 621 -19.05 44.37 -4.78
N LEU A 622 -19.45 43.91 -3.62
CA LEU A 622 -20.83 44.07 -3.12
C LEU A 622 -21.11 45.53 -2.86
N ASN A 623 -22.29 46.05 -3.23
CA ASN A 623 -22.74 47.36 -2.83
C ASN A 623 -22.95 47.44 -1.31
N GLU A 624 -23.12 48.66 -0.75
CA GLU A 624 -23.20 48.87 0.70
C GLU A 624 -24.38 48.13 1.33
N ALA A 625 -25.54 48.18 0.70
CA ALA A 625 -26.72 47.47 1.17
C ALA A 625 -26.50 45.95 1.19
N GLN A 626 -25.87 45.41 0.15
CA GLN A 626 -25.52 43.97 0.12
C GLN A 626 -24.48 43.62 1.18
N ARG A 627 -23.48 44.47 1.44
CA ARG A 627 -22.46 44.24 2.47
C ARG A 627 -23.09 44.16 3.87
N ASP A 628 -23.98 45.08 4.18
CA ASP A 628 -24.65 45.15 5.49
C ASP A 628 -25.54 43.91 5.72
N VAL A 629 -26.31 43.51 4.71
CA VAL A 629 -27.15 42.32 4.77
C VAL A 629 -26.26 41.05 4.84
N TYR A 630 -25.15 41.04 4.08
CA TYR A 630 -24.24 39.88 4.11
C TYR A 630 -23.61 39.68 5.51
N GLU A 631 -23.09 40.79 6.12
CA GLU A 631 -22.50 40.70 7.46
C GLU A 631 -23.52 40.35 8.55
N THR A 632 -24.72 40.95 8.48
CA THR A 632 -25.81 40.61 9.38
C THR A 632 -26.18 39.12 9.29
N MET A 633 -26.34 38.62 8.06
CA MET A 633 -26.65 37.23 7.82
C MET A 633 -25.52 36.31 8.25
N ARG A 634 -24.27 36.69 7.95
CA ARG A 634 -23.06 35.96 8.33
C ARG A 634 -23.00 35.79 9.86
N LEU A 635 -23.16 36.87 10.63
CA LEU A 635 -23.13 36.82 12.11
C LEU A 635 -24.23 35.92 12.65
N ALA A 636 -25.46 36.07 12.14
CA ALA A 636 -26.58 35.25 12.55
C ALA A 636 -26.35 33.76 12.24
N MET A 637 -25.82 33.44 11.05
CA MET A 637 -25.58 32.06 10.62
C MET A 637 -24.34 31.47 11.32
N ASP A 638 -23.24 32.22 11.51
CA ASP A 638 -22.07 31.76 12.25
C ASP A 638 -22.45 31.34 13.67
N LYS A 639 -23.23 32.16 14.37
CA LYS A 639 -23.76 31.83 15.70
C LYS A 639 -24.57 30.53 15.66
N LYS A 640 -25.56 30.42 14.75
CA LYS A 640 -26.42 29.25 14.60
C LYS A 640 -25.59 27.97 14.31
N VAL A 641 -24.57 28.06 13.46
CA VAL A 641 -23.69 26.98 13.08
C VAL A 641 -22.81 26.55 14.27
N ARG A 642 -22.19 27.49 14.99
CA ARG A 642 -21.37 27.19 16.17
C ARG A 642 -22.19 26.57 17.31
N ASP A 643 -23.36 27.08 17.59
CA ASP A 643 -24.27 26.50 18.61
C ASP A 643 -24.65 25.07 18.25
N GLU A 644 -24.94 24.78 16.98
CA GLU A 644 -25.30 23.45 16.54
C GLU A 644 -24.12 22.49 16.50
N ILE A 645 -22.92 22.93 16.07
CA ILE A 645 -21.68 22.15 16.14
C ILE A 645 -21.35 21.77 17.59
N THR A 646 -21.47 22.71 18.53
CA THR A 646 -21.26 22.47 19.96
C THR A 646 -22.22 21.41 20.49
N ARG A 647 -23.49 21.42 20.03
CA ARG A 647 -24.54 20.50 20.48
C ARG A 647 -24.42 19.10 19.87
N LYS A 648 -24.09 18.97 18.56
CA LYS A 648 -24.21 17.71 17.82
C LYS A 648 -22.91 17.25 17.15
N GLY A 649 -21.87 18.05 17.16
CA GLY A 649 -20.62 17.85 16.42
C GLY A 649 -20.75 18.19 14.93
N VAL A 650 -19.62 18.40 14.24
CA VAL A 650 -19.57 18.83 12.82
C VAL A 650 -20.30 17.87 11.89
N ALA A 651 -20.09 16.57 12.03
CA ALA A 651 -20.67 15.56 11.13
C ALA A 651 -22.21 15.56 11.11
N ARG A 652 -22.85 15.91 12.22
CA ARG A 652 -24.34 15.98 12.33
C ARG A 652 -24.89 17.37 12.04
N SER A 653 -24.04 18.39 11.93
CA SER A 653 -24.42 19.78 11.69
C SER A 653 -24.31 20.18 10.20
N GLN A 654 -23.91 19.27 9.31
CA GLN A 654 -23.67 19.54 7.88
C GLN A 654 -24.85 20.21 7.19
N ILE A 655 -26.09 19.82 7.47
CA ILE A 655 -27.28 20.39 6.85
C ILE A 655 -27.42 21.88 7.18
N ILE A 656 -27.15 22.27 8.43
CA ILE A 656 -27.25 23.66 8.89
C ILE A 656 -26.13 24.50 8.34
N ILE A 657 -24.92 23.92 8.23
CA ILE A 657 -23.78 24.57 7.58
C ILE A 657 -24.10 24.85 6.12
N LEU A 658 -24.63 23.87 5.38
CA LEU A 658 -25.01 24.02 3.98
C LEU A 658 -26.14 25.05 3.79
N GLU A 659 -27.14 25.08 4.67
CA GLU A 659 -28.22 26.10 4.66
C GLU A 659 -27.65 27.49 4.86
N ALA A 660 -26.76 27.66 5.83
CA ALA A 660 -26.10 28.94 6.10
C ALA A 660 -25.30 29.46 4.90
N LEU A 661 -24.49 28.57 4.30
CA LEU A 661 -23.70 28.89 3.12
C LEU A 661 -24.57 29.19 1.90
N LEU A 662 -25.70 28.49 1.73
CA LEU A 662 -26.68 28.75 0.67
C LEU A 662 -27.24 30.17 0.79
N LYS A 663 -27.66 30.58 1.99
CA LYS A 663 -28.18 31.94 2.23
C LYS A 663 -27.14 33.03 1.95
N LEU A 664 -25.90 32.86 2.43
CA LEU A 664 -24.81 33.80 2.14
C LEU A 664 -24.55 33.94 0.64
N ARG A 665 -24.58 32.85 -0.11
CA ARG A 665 -24.42 32.85 -1.58
C ARG A 665 -25.59 33.57 -2.29
N GLN A 666 -26.83 33.37 -1.78
CA GLN A 666 -27.98 34.10 -2.32
C GLN A 666 -27.81 35.64 -2.14
N VAL A 667 -27.33 36.09 -0.98
CA VAL A 667 -27.01 37.51 -0.76
C VAL A 667 -25.92 37.99 -1.72
N CYS A 668 -24.90 37.22 -1.99
CA CYS A 668 -23.86 37.57 -2.96
C CYS A 668 -24.43 37.72 -4.39
N CYS A 669 -25.40 36.90 -4.76
CA CYS A 669 -26.04 36.97 -6.08
C CYS A 669 -26.99 38.16 -6.21
N ASP A 670 -28.00 38.23 -5.34
CA ASP A 670 -29.00 39.30 -5.32
C ASP A 670 -29.83 39.24 -4.03
N LEU A 671 -30.11 40.40 -3.42
CA LEU A 671 -30.90 40.47 -2.19
C LEU A 671 -32.33 39.94 -2.35
N ARG A 672 -32.90 40.04 -3.55
CA ARG A 672 -34.25 39.52 -3.89
C ARG A 672 -34.37 37.98 -3.81
N LEU A 673 -33.26 37.27 -3.73
CA LEU A 673 -33.27 35.82 -3.56
C LEU A 673 -33.49 35.38 -2.10
N VAL A 674 -33.38 36.31 -1.15
CA VAL A 674 -33.51 36.03 0.29
C VAL A 674 -34.90 36.49 0.78
N ASN A 675 -35.69 35.54 1.22
CA ASN A 675 -37.02 35.77 1.76
C ASN A 675 -37.00 36.09 3.27
N ASP A 676 -36.21 37.06 3.73
CA ASP A 676 -36.14 37.39 5.15
C ASP A 676 -36.56 38.84 5.40
N ALA A 677 -37.23 39.07 6.57
CA ALA A 677 -37.69 40.39 7.05
C ALA A 677 -36.54 41.41 7.31
N ILE A 678 -35.32 41.09 6.97
CA ILE A 678 -34.10 41.89 7.16
C ILE A 678 -33.81 42.79 5.94
N LEU A 679 -34.60 42.65 4.88
CA LEU A 679 -34.35 43.43 3.64
C LEU A 679 -34.71 44.93 3.85
N PRO A 680 -33.77 45.84 3.49
CA PRO A 680 -34.09 47.27 3.49
C PRO A 680 -35.21 47.58 2.50
N ALA A 681 -36.13 48.43 2.88
CA ALA A 681 -37.32 48.79 2.09
C ALA A 681 -37.02 49.57 0.80
N HIS A 682 -35.78 49.93 0.56
CA HIS A 682 -35.36 50.78 -0.57
C HIS A 682 -34.08 50.26 -1.22
N GLY A 683 -34.17 49.88 -2.49
CA GLY A 683 -33.03 49.64 -3.36
C GLY A 683 -32.61 48.18 -3.54
N SER A 684 -33.19 47.54 -4.54
CA SER A 684 -32.88 46.17 -4.93
C SER A 684 -31.77 46.07 -6.01
N SER A 685 -30.74 46.90 -5.94
CA SER A 685 -29.62 46.78 -6.89
C SER A 685 -28.65 45.69 -6.40
N SER A 686 -28.20 44.89 -7.32
CA SER A 686 -27.17 43.85 -7.06
C SER A 686 -25.91 44.27 -7.81
N GLY A 687 -24.80 44.51 -7.07
CA GLY A 687 -23.52 44.83 -7.70
C GLY A 687 -23.08 43.74 -8.70
N LYS A 688 -23.43 42.51 -8.48
CA LYS A 688 -23.14 41.42 -9.40
C LYS A 688 -24.00 41.46 -10.65
N LEU A 689 -25.30 41.75 -10.52
CA LEU A 689 -26.21 41.89 -11.67
C LEU A 689 -25.85 43.11 -12.52
N ASP A 690 -25.54 44.23 -11.87
CA ASP A 690 -25.14 45.46 -12.57
C ASP A 690 -23.83 45.25 -13.34
N SER A 691 -22.85 44.58 -12.73
CA SER A 691 -21.59 44.22 -13.36
C SER A 691 -21.78 43.25 -14.54
N LEU A 692 -22.69 42.26 -14.38
CA LEU A 692 -23.05 41.35 -15.48
C LEU A 692 -23.66 42.09 -16.65
N MET A 693 -24.62 43.03 -16.40
CA MET A 693 -25.28 43.74 -17.47
C MET A 693 -24.32 44.63 -18.24
N ALA A 694 -23.38 45.30 -17.57
CA ALA A 694 -22.31 46.08 -18.20
C ALA A 694 -21.41 45.19 -19.08
N MET A 695 -20.99 44.04 -18.55
CA MET A 695 -20.16 43.08 -19.31
C MET A 695 -20.92 42.53 -20.53
N LEU A 696 -22.21 42.20 -20.40
CA LEU A 696 -23.00 41.70 -21.51
C LEU A 696 -23.13 42.75 -22.66
N GLU A 697 -23.26 44.03 -22.34
CA GLU A 697 -23.28 45.08 -23.37
C GLU A 697 -22.01 45.11 -24.21
N GLU A 698 -20.84 45.00 -23.56
CA GLU A 698 -19.56 44.88 -24.24
C GLU A 698 -19.45 43.65 -25.10
N LEU A 699 -19.78 42.48 -24.53
CA LEU A 699 -19.69 41.18 -25.23
C LEU A 699 -20.66 41.08 -26.41
N PHE A 700 -21.87 41.65 -26.32
CA PHE A 700 -22.79 41.77 -27.43
C PHE A 700 -22.30 42.70 -28.54
N ALA A 701 -21.66 43.80 -28.19
CA ALA A 701 -21.02 44.71 -29.15
C ALA A 701 -19.86 43.99 -29.90
N GLU A 702 -19.15 43.10 -29.26
CA GLU A 702 -18.11 42.25 -29.87
C GLU A 702 -18.69 41.09 -30.70
N GLY A 703 -20.01 40.88 -30.72
CA GLY A 703 -20.68 39.80 -31.45
C GLY A 703 -20.49 38.42 -30.82
N ARG A 704 -20.12 38.36 -29.52
CA ARG A 704 -19.92 37.09 -28.80
C ARG A 704 -21.20 36.26 -28.67
N ARG A 705 -21.01 34.95 -28.60
CA ARG A 705 -22.06 33.95 -28.33
C ARG A 705 -21.91 33.43 -26.91
N ILE A 706 -22.89 33.69 -26.04
CA ILE A 706 -22.75 33.60 -24.59
C ILE A 706 -23.58 32.46 -24.02
N LEU A 707 -22.99 31.57 -23.25
CA LEU A 707 -23.67 30.67 -22.32
C LEU A 707 -23.56 31.24 -20.90
N LEU A 708 -24.69 31.51 -20.27
CA LEU A 708 -24.73 32.01 -18.90
C LEU A 708 -25.33 30.93 -17.98
N PHE A 709 -24.52 30.53 -17.01
CA PHE A 709 -24.89 29.52 -16.04
C PHE A 709 -25.13 30.09 -14.65
N SER A 710 -26.23 29.69 -14.00
CA SER A 710 -26.45 29.88 -12.57
C SER A 710 -27.07 28.64 -11.92
N GLN A 711 -26.76 28.42 -10.63
CA GLN A 711 -27.43 27.38 -9.86
C GLN A 711 -28.86 27.78 -9.45
N PHE A 712 -29.12 29.11 -9.32
CA PHE A 712 -30.40 29.63 -8.87
C PHE A 712 -31.29 29.96 -10.08
N THR A 713 -32.37 29.19 -10.25
CA THR A 713 -33.38 29.48 -11.31
C THR A 713 -34.05 30.81 -11.10
N SER A 714 -34.27 31.23 -9.84
CA SER A 714 -34.77 32.55 -9.49
C SER A 714 -33.81 33.69 -9.93
N MET A 715 -32.48 33.44 -9.89
CA MET A 715 -31.52 34.44 -10.44
C MET A 715 -31.62 34.54 -11.96
N LEU A 716 -31.76 33.38 -12.64
CA LEU A 716 -31.99 33.41 -14.10
C LEU A 716 -33.25 34.17 -14.46
N SER A 717 -34.30 34.11 -13.63
CA SER A 717 -35.53 34.91 -13.87
C SER A 717 -35.32 36.39 -13.68
N LEU A 718 -34.44 36.81 -12.74
CA LEU A 718 -34.05 38.22 -12.57
C LEU A 718 -33.20 38.70 -13.78
N ILE A 719 -32.26 37.89 -14.25
CA ILE A 719 -31.46 38.22 -15.45
C ILE A 719 -32.36 38.27 -16.68
N GLU A 720 -33.31 37.35 -16.82
CA GLU A 720 -34.34 37.32 -17.88
C GLU A 720 -35.12 38.64 -17.91
N ALA A 721 -35.58 39.08 -16.73
CA ALA A 721 -36.32 40.37 -16.64
C ALA A 721 -35.48 41.57 -17.11
N GLU A 722 -34.20 41.63 -16.78
CA GLU A 722 -33.31 42.72 -17.23
C GLU A 722 -33.02 42.63 -18.72
N LEU A 723 -32.84 41.47 -19.31
CA LEU A 723 -32.64 41.30 -20.75
C LEU A 723 -33.90 41.74 -21.53
N LYS A 724 -35.10 41.35 -21.03
CA LYS A 724 -36.36 41.77 -21.61
C LYS A 724 -36.52 43.32 -21.63
N LYS A 725 -36.15 44.01 -20.51
CA LYS A 725 -36.21 45.49 -20.46
C LYS A 725 -35.28 46.11 -21.50
N ARG A 726 -34.17 45.44 -21.81
CA ARG A 726 -33.18 45.93 -22.79
C ARG A 726 -33.46 45.44 -24.23
N GLY A 727 -34.58 44.69 -24.45
CA GLY A 727 -34.96 44.18 -25.75
C GLY A 727 -34.00 43.09 -26.30
N VAL A 728 -33.21 42.44 -25.45
CA VAL A 728 -32.28 41.39 -25.89
C VAL A 728 -33.01 40.07 -25.99
N ALA A 729 -32.93 39.39 -27.15
CA ALA A 729 -33.48 38.08 -27.36
C ALA A 729 -32.56 36.98 -26.74
N TYR A 730 -33.10 36.03 -26.03
CA TYR A 730 -32.39 35.01 -25.32
C TYR A 730 -33.05 33.61 -25.43
N ALA A 731 -32.30 32.56 -25.25
CA ALA A 731 -32.80 31.22 -24.95
C ALA A 731 -32.76 30.98 -23.44
N LEU A 732 -33.69 30.14 -22.94
CA LEU A 732 -33.75 29.75 -21.52
C LEU A 732 -33.94 28.23 -21.38
N LEU A 733 -33.07 27.58 -20.57
CA LEU A 733 -33.13 26.18 -20.24
C LEU A 733 -33.05 25.98 -18.72
N THR A 734 -34.13 25.51 -18.15
CA THR A 734 -34.22 25.15 -16.73
C THR A 734 -34.71 23.70 -16.55
N GLY A 735 -34.76 23.22 -15.31
CA GLY A 735 -35.33 21.91 -15.00
C GLY A 735 -36.81 21.76 -15.41
N GLN A 736 -37.56 22.88 -15.59
CA GLN A 736 -38.97 22.93 -15.96
C GLN A 736 -39.20 22.99 -17.48
N THR A 737 -38.18 23.24 -18.28
CA THR A 737 -38.25 23.34 -19.74
C THR A 737 -38.62 21.98 -20.35
N ARG A 738 -39.83 21.89 -20.91
CA ARG A 738 -40.32 20.65 -21.55
C ARG A 738 -39.70 20.42 -22.91
N ASP A 739 -39.70 21.45 -23.76
CA ASP A 739 -39.03 21.42 -25.06
C ASP A 739 -37.59 21.94 -24.94
N ARG A 740 -36.64 21.02 -24.99
CA ARG A 740 -35.18 21.36 -24.91
C ARG A 740 -34.55 21.50 -26.28
N ARG A 741 -35.20 21.00 -27.38
CA ARG A 741 -34.64 21.01 -28.71
C ARG A 741 -34.70 22.39 -29.36
N THR A 742 -35.82 23.07 -29.25
CA THR A 742 -36.04 24.37 -29.90
C THR A 742 -35.08 25.43 -29.41
N PRO A 743 -34.89 25.72 -28.09
CA PRO A 743 -33.93 26.69 -27.62
C PRO A 743 -32.48 26.41 -28.06
N VAL A 744 -32.09 25.12 -28.05
CA VAL A 744 -30.75 24.68 -28.50
C VAL A 744 -30.59 24.96 -29.99
N LYS A 745 -31.58 24.59 -30.83
CA LYS A 745 -31.54 24.81 -32.28
C LYS A 745 -31.48 26.31 -32.63
N ASP A 746 -32.26 27.13 -31.95
CA ASP A 746 -32.30 28.56 -32.19
C ASP A 746 -30.97 29.25 -31.79
N PHE A 747 -30.32 28.80 -30.72
CA PHE A 747 -28.99 29.27 -30.36
C PHE A 747 -27.92 28.80 -31.35
N GLN A 748 -27.90 27.50 -31.70
CA GLN A 748 -26.94 26.92 -32.65
C GLN A 748 -27.09 27.51 -34.07
N SER A 749 -28.27 27.92 -34.47
CA SER A 749 -28.50 28.57 -35.77
C SER A 749 -28.06 30.05 -35.82
N GLY A 750 -27.53 30.57 -34.71
CA GLY A 750 -27.08 31.96 -34.64
C GLY A 750 -28.17 33.01 -34.45
N LYS A 751 -29.44 32.63 -34.27
CA LYS A 751 -30.54 33.56 -34.05
C LYS A 751 -30.47 34.31 -32.74
N LEU A 752 -29.85 33.71 -31.73
CA LEU A 752 -29.78 34.22 -30.34
C LEU A 752 -28.31 34.37 -29.92
N GLN A 753 -27.98 35.50 -29.25
CA GLN A 753 -26.61 35.72 -28.78
C GLN A 753 -26.36 35.16 -27.38
N ILE A 754 -27.40 35.00 -26.56
CA ILE A 754 -27.25 34.54 -25.18
C ILE A 754 -28.20 33.39 -24.87
N PHE A 755 -27.68 32.39 -24.12
CA PHE A 755 -28.42 31.23 -23.62
C PHE A 755 -28.30 31.16 -22.11
N LEU A 756 -29.41 31.35 -21.40
CA LEU A 756 -29.52 31.23 -19.94
C LEU A 756 -29.78 29.77 -19.57
N ILE A 757 -28.91 29.22 -18.75
CA ILE A 757 -28.97 27.78 -18.46
C ILE A 757 -28.83 27.57 -16.95
N SER A 758 -29.72 26.79 -16.34
CA SER A 758 -29.48 26.36 -14.97
C SER A 758 -28.40 25.28 -14.92
N LEU A 759 -27.45 25.36 -14.00
CA LEU A 759 -26.33 24.42 -13.87
C LEU A 759 -26.78 22.97 -13.87
N LYS A 760 -27.87 22.64 -13.16
CA LYS A 760 -28.43 21.27 -13.13
C LYS A 760 -29.01 20.84 -14.47
N ALA A 761 -29.61 21.73 -15.25
CA ALA A 761 -30.17 21.41 -16.57
C ALA A 761 -29.09 21.39 -17.66
N GLY A 762 -28.06 22.23 -17.52
CA GLY A 762 -26.92 22.30 -18.44
C GLY A 762 -25.90 21.18 -18.28
N GLY A 763 -25.92 20.47 -17.13
CA GLY A 763 -24.96 19.41 -16.83
C GLY A 763 -25.10 18.14 -17.69
N VAL A 764 -26.01 18.06 -18.68
CA VAL A 764 -26.29 16.81 -19.39
C VAL A 764 -26.45 16.98 -20.90
N GLY A 765 -25.47 16.51 -21.64
CA GLY A 765 -25.58 16.10 -23.03
C GLY A 765 -25.82 17.16 -24.12
N LEU A 766 -25.75 18.44 -23.82
CA LEU A 766 -25.94 19.50 -24.82
C LEU A 766 -24.65 19.71 -25.64
N ASN A 767 -24.82 19.95 -26.95
CA ASN A 767 -23.77 20.42 -27.82
C ASN A 767 -24.05 21.91 -28.15
N LEU A 768 -23.13 22.82 -27.73
CA LEU A 768 -23.31 24.26 -27.88
C LEU A 768 -22.02 24.93 -28.39
N THR A 769 -21.41 24.36 -29.43
CA THR A 769 -20.14 24.79 -30.03
C THR A 769 -20.18 26.15 -30.69
N GLU A 770 -21.39 26.72 -30.99
CA GLU A 770 -21.53 28.08 -31.43
C GLU A 770 -21.12 29.12 -30.37
N ALA A 771 -21.11 28.72 -29.07
CA ALA A 771 -20.71 29.61 -28.00
C ALA A 771 -19.19 29.73 -27.92
N ASP A 772 -18.70 30.94 -27.84
CA ASP A 772 -17.30 31.31 -27.62
C ASP A 772 -17.06 31.95 -26.23
N THR A 773 -18.12 32.18 -25.48
CA THR A 773 -18.08 32.83 -24.17
C THR A 773 -18.98 32.06 -23.19
N VAL A 774 -18.41 31.72 -22.02
CA VAL A 774 -19.13 31.05 -20.93
C VAL A 774 -19.03 31.92 -19.68
N ILE A 775 -20.19 32.21 -19.06
CA ILE A 775 -20.25 33.00 -17.83
C ILE A 775 -20.84 32.13 -16.72
N HIS A 776 -20.07 31.86 -15.69
CA HIS A 776 -20.54 31.30 -14.42
C HIS A 776 -20.89 32.46 -13.48
N TYR A 777 -22.20 32.71 -13.29
CA TYR A 777 -22.68 33.84 -12.47
C TYR A 777 -22.39 33.65 -11.00
N ASP A 778 -22.50 32.40 -10.51
CA ASP A 778 -22.22 31.99 -9.15
C ASP A 778 -21.39 30.71 -9.11
N PRO A 779 -20.37 30.63 -8.24
CA PRO A 779 -19.50 29.46 -8.14
C PRO A 779 -20.26 28.26 -7.55
N TRP A 780 -19.93 27.04 -8.01
CA TRP A 780 -20.47 25.80 -7.50
C TRP A 780 -19.45 25.09 -6.62
N TRP A 781 -19.91 24.33 -5.61
CA TRP A 781 -19.01 23.59 -4.72
C TRP A 781 -18.13 22.57 -5.43
N ASN A 782 -18.65 21.94 -6.47
CA ASN A 782 -17.96 20.93 -7.23
C ASN A 782 -17.43 21.52 -8.56
N PRO A 783 -16.12 21.74 -8.72
CA PRO A 783 -15.53 22.29 -9.94
C PRO A 783 -15.81 21.43 -11.17
N ALA A 784 -15.98 20.10 -10.99
CA ALA A 784 -16.31 19.20 -12.09
C ALA A 784 -17.65 19.56 -12.77
N THR A 785 -18.65 20.06 -12.01
CA THR A 785 -19.94 20.50 -12.58
C THR A 785 -19.77 21.78 -13.39
N GLU A 786 -18.95 22.73 -12.97
CA GLU A 786 -18.63 23.95 -13.74
C GLU A 786 -17.89 23.60 -15.03
N ASN A 787 -16.89 22.70 -14.93
CA ASN A 787 -16.15 22.22 -16.10
C ASN A 787 -17.08 21.49 -17.08
N GLN A 788 -18.00 20.65 -16.59
CA GLN A 788 -19.04 20.02 -17.42
C GLN A 788 -19.89 21.05 -18.16
N ALA A 789 -20.27 22.15 -17.50
CA ALA A 789 -21.04 23.21 -18.12
C ALA A 789 -20.21 23.96 -19.19
N THR A 790 -18.96 24.27 -18.89
CA THR A 790 -18.02 24.89 -19.83
C THR A 790 -17.75 23.99 -21.04
N ASP A 791 -17.66 22.70 -20.85
CA ASP A 791 -17.41 21.68 -21.90
C ASP A 791 -18.56 21.54 -22.91
N ARG A 792 -19.69 22.25 -22.73
CA ARG A 792 -20.74 22.37 -23.74
C ARG A 792 -20.29 23.26 -24.91
N ALA A 793 -19.48 24.26 -24.63
CA ALA A 793 -18.86 25.14 -25.63
C ALA A 793 -17.46 24.66 -26.04
N TYR A 794 -16.65 24.24 -25.08
CA TYR A 794 -15.26 23.80 -25.27
C TYR A 794 -15.17 22.31 -25.56
N ARG A 795 -15.41 21.92 -26.81
CA ARG A 795 -15.40 20.52 -27.28
C ARG A 795 -14.97 20.41 -28.74
N ILE A 796 -14.73 19.21 -29.22
CA ILE A 796 -14.43 18.94 -30.63
C ILE A 796 -15.51 19.55 -31.52
N GLY A 797 -15.07 20.30 -32.52
CA GLY A 797 -15.94 21.13 -33.39
C GLY A 797 -16.05 22.59 -32.97
N GLN A 798 -15.35 23.01 -31.91
CA GLN A 798 -15.15 24.42 -31.58
C GLN A 798 -14.01 24.98 -32.42
N GLU A 799 -14.27 26.08 -33.12
CA GLU A 799 -13.30 26.75 -34.00
C GLU A 799 -12.82 28.10 -33.43
N LYS A 800 -13.50 28.62 -32.38
CA LYS A 800 -13.23 29.92 -31.78
C LYS A 800 -12.57 29.78 -30.41
N PRO A 801 -11.64 30.69 -30.02
CA PRO A 801 -11.15 30.74 -28.64
C PRO A 801 -12.30 30.89 -27.64
N VAL A 802 -12.28 30.08 -26.56
CA VAL A 802 -13.35 30.10 -25.56
C VAL A 802 -12.91 30.85 -24.33
N PHE A 803 -13.68 31.89 -23.96
CA PHE A 803 -13.48 32.68 -22.75
C PHE A 803 -14.46 32.25 -21.67
N VAL A 804 -13.93 31.93 -20.48
CA VAL A 804 -14.72 31.47 -19.34
C VAL A 804 -14.62 32.48 -18.21
N TYR A 805 -15.70 33.22 -18.00
CA TYR A 805 -15.78 34.20 -16.90
C TYR A 805 -16.41 33.57 -15.67
N LYS A 806 -15.73 33.68 -14.54
CA LYS A 806 -16.26 33.29 -13.21
C LYS A 806 -16.49 34.55 -12.40
N MET A 807 -17.74 34.90 -12.16
CA MET A 807 -18.12 36.12 -11.40
C MET A 807 -18.09 35.81 -9.91
N ILE A 808 -17.18 36.44 -9.16
CA ILE A 808 -16.94 36.15 -7.73
C ILE A 808 -17.03 37.44 -6.93
N ALA A 809 -17.89 37.42 -5.90
CA ALA A 809 -18.00 38.50 -4.95
C ALA A 809 -16.79 38.49 -4.00
N ARG A 810 -16.01 39.59 -4.06
CA ARG A 810 -14.74 39.76 -3.33
C ARG A 810 -14.94 39.75 -1.80
N GLY A 811 -14.08 39.08 -1.07
CA GLY A 811 -14.08 38.99 0.40
C GLY A 811 -15.17 38.05 0.96
N THR A 812 -16.07 37.52 0.13
CA THR A 812 -17.22 36.76 0.55
C THR A 812 -16.97 35.25 0.60
N VAL A 813 -18.02 34.51 0.99
CA VAL A 813 -18.03 33.03 0.92
C VAL A 813 -17.73 32.49 -0.48
N GLU A 814 -18.02 33.24 -1.55
CA GLU A 814 -17.74 32.79 -2.92
C GLU A 814 -16.24 32.71 -3.23
N GLU A 815 -15.45 33.72 -2.79
CA GLU A 815 -14.00 33.69 -2.91
C GLU A 815 -13.39 32.50 -2.12
N LYS A 816 -13.89 32.29 -0.89
CA LYS A 816 -13.44 31.20 -0.04
C LYS A 816 -13.78 29.81 -0.60
N ILE A 817 -14.95 29.68 -1.22
CA ILE A 817 -15.34 28.45 -1.95
C ILE A 817 -14.40 28.19 -3.11
N GLN A 818 -14.00 29.21 -3.85
CA GLN A 818 -13.08 29.04 -4.98
C GLN A 818 -11.71 28.52 -4.50
N HIS A 819 -11.21 29.01 -3.38
CA HIS A 819 -9.96 28.52 -2.79
C HIS A 819 -10.06 27.03 -2.45
N LEU A 820 -11.12 26.61 -1.79
CA LEU A 820 -11.40 25.20 -1.47
C LEU A 820 -11.61 24.33 -2.72
N GLN A 821 -12.18 24.87 -3.80
CA GLN A 821 -12.31 24.17 -5.08
C GLN A 821 -10.95 23.81 -5.67
N LYS A 822 -9.98 24.70 -5.62
CA LYS A 822 -8.64 24.47 -6.16
C LYS A 822 -7.94 23.33 -5.40
N GLU A 823 -7.99 23.34 -4.08
CA GLU A 823 -7.42 22.27 -3.24
C GLU A 823 -8.08 20.91 -3.54
N LYS A 824 -9.40 20.87 -3.73
CA LYS A 824 -10.12 19.62 -4.08
C LYS A 824 -9.80 19.12 -5.49
N SER A 825 -9.60 20.01 -6.45
CA SER A 825 -9.22 19.64 -7.81
C SER A 825 -7.83 18.99 -7.84
N ASP A 826 -6.89 19.55 -7.09
CA ASP A 826 -5.51 19.02 -6.98
C ASP A 826 -5.50 17.61 -6.38
N LEU A 827 -6.41 17.33 -5.45
CA LEU A 827 -6.55 16.02 -4.83
C LEU A 827 -7.16 14.96 -5.76
N ALA A 828 -8.22 15.31 -6.49
CA ALA A 828 -8.82 14.39 -7.48
C ALA A 828 -7.81 14.02 -8.58
N ALA A 829 -7.02 14.99 -9.03
CA ALA A 829 -5.90 14.77 -9.94
C ALA A 829 -4.85 13.83 -9.32
N GLY A 830 -4.57 13.97 -8.01
CA GLY A 830 -3.66 13.09 -7.27
C GLY A 830 -4.07 11.62 -7.34
N VAL A 831 -5.33 11.31 -7.11
CA VAL A 831 -5.84 9.93 -7.16
C VAL A 831 -5.88 9.38 -8.59
N LEU A 832 -6.31 10.19 -9.55
CA LEU A 832 -6.50 9.73 -10.93
C LEU A 832 -5.19 9.71 -11.75
N ASP A 833 -4.26 10.63 -11.44
CA ASP A 833 -3.00 10.82 -12.16
C ASP A 833 -1.77 10.35 -11.35
N GLY A 834 -1.95 9.83 -10.12
CA GLY A 834 -0.88 9.29 -9.28
C GLY A 834 -0.04 10.34 -8.54
N ARG A 835 -0.56 11.56 -8.33
CA ARG A 835 0.11 12.64 -7.58
C ARG A 835 -0.49 12.79 -6.18
N THR A 836 0.33 13.18 -5.22
CA THR A 836 -0.05 13.25 -3.80
C THR A 836 -0.72 14.55 -3.41
N THR A 837 -1.82 14.48 -2.61
CA THR A 837 -2.37 15.64 -1.89
C THR A 837 -3.39 15.30 -0.78
N GLY A 838 -3.68 16.25 0.07
CA GLY A 838 -4.30 16.24 1.38
C GLY A 838 -5.82 15.99 1.54
N ASP A 839 -6.37 16.38 2.67
CA ASP A 839 -7.62 15.94 3.33
C ASP A 839 -8.94 16.39 2.64
N TRP A 840 -9.94 15.50 2.60
CA TRP A 840 -11.21 15.66 1.85
C TRP A 840 -12.40 16.19 2.66
N GLN A 841 -12.30 16.36 3.97
CA GLN A 841 -13.40 16.83 4.81
C GLN A 841 -13.22 18.31 5.18
N LEU A 842 -14.34 19.06 5.18
CA LEU A 842 -14.36 20.38 5.82
C LEU A 842 -13.87 20.22 7.26
N ALA A 843 -12.67 20.68 7.53
CA ALA A 843 -12.13 20.77 8.88
C ALA A 843 -12.83 21.92 9.64
N ASN A 844 -12.68 21.96 10.96
CA ASN A 844 -13.18 23.10 11.75
C ASN A 844 -12.58 24.42 11.24
N ASP A 845 -11.32 24.40 10.82
CA ASP A 845 -10.60 25.56 10.31
C ASP A 845 -11.21 26.05 8.98
N ASP A 846 -11.67 25.15 8.10
CA ASP A 846 -12.36 25.50 6.86
C ASP A 846 -13.70 26.19 7.15
N ILE A 847 -14.44 25.72 8.15
CA ILE A 847 -15.72 26.31 8.56
C ILE A 847 -15.47 27.72 9.12
N GLU A 848 -14.45 27.88 9.96
CA GLU A 848 -14.06 29.20 10.47
C GLU A 848 -13.64 30.16 9.34
N ALA A 849 -12.86 29.66 8.39
CA ALA A 849 -12.47 30.43 7.21
C ALA A 849 -13.67 30.86 6.36
N LEU A 850 -14.65 29.97 6.14
CA LEU A 850 -15.87 30.25 5.38
C LEU A 850 -16.73 31.34 6.02
N PHE A 851 -16.81 31.39 7.34
CA PHE A 851 -17.58 32.39 8.10
C PHE A 851 -16.75 33.59 8.58
N ALA A 852 -15.50 33.76 8.12
CA ALA A 852 -14.68 34.92 8.45
C ALA A 852 -15.32 36.25 7.94
N PRO A 853 -15.17 37.39 8.66
CA PRO A 853 -15.78 38.65 8.29
C PRO A 853 -15.27 39.22 6.94
N LEU A 854 -16.03 40.13 6.35
CA LEU A 854 -15.58 40.84 5.17
C LEU A 854 -14.35 41.72 5.53
N PRO A 855 -13.35 41.83 4.63
CA PRO A 855 -12.20 42.70 4.86
C PRO A 855 -12.64 44.19 4.95
N ASN A 856 -12.05 44.93 5.87
CA ASN A 856 -12.30 46.36 6.03
C ASN A 856 -11.89 47.12 4.78
N LYS A 857 -12.72 48.11 4.33
CA LYS A 857 -12.43 48.95 3.17
C LYS A 857 -11.12 49.77 3.31
N GLN A 858 -10.56 49.87 4.51
CA GLN A 858 -9.37 50.70 4.82
C GLN A 858 -8.01 50.01 4.61
N GLU A 859 -7.95 48.71 4.40
CA GLU A 859 -6.67 47.98 4.21
C GLU A 859 -6.19 47.92 2.74
N LYS A 860 -6.84 48.59 1.82
CA LYS A 860 -6.43 48.69 0.40
C LYS A 860 -6.12 50.14 -0.01
N ARG A 861 -5.00 50.66 0.45
CA ARG A 861 -4.28 51.78 -0.22
C ARG A 861 -2.81 51.40 -0.40
#